data_0fe84d244899d66d6270a22fd28f9b39
#
_entry.id   0fe84d244899d66d6270a22fd28f9b39
#
_cell.length_a   1.000
_cell.length_b   1.000
_cell.length_c   1.000
_cell.angle_alpha   90.00
_cell.angle_beta   90.00
_cell.angle_gamma   90.00
#
_symmetry.space_group_name_H-M   'P 1'
#
loop_
_entity.id
_entity.type
_entity.pdbx_description
1 polymer ?
#
loop_
_entity_poly.entity_id
_entity_poly.type
_entity_poly.pdbx_seq_one_letter_code
_entity_poly.pdbx_strand_id
1 'polypeptide(L)'
;MLQKLAATNDAKVALAAGKKLLKATDKANVRGAGLQLIFAVDGKKALPYLYAAMKDACREYRVNALRLSEPYVDEQAYTALAKVLNEKEEKTVKADILNWFGTNHVASQIGSVVACMASTNDEVALAAIGAASKIGGETALNSLIAQLNGKHADKAHAVLLTFNGKVNPGIMTALDGDAKTQTHALQIASTRKMYEAADKVFALLNASNGEVSKAAYAALAGVVKASDFGRLTQLIEKANADQVAQLQEALKSAIRTLSADEQSAMVAPCVEKSANPALYYPVLAQIGNKKAVAILMDGYKGKNKDAALKALLDVKSDDMIGTLYNVAKDDKANSQKVLKRYADLVKKSQNPAVRKVQLYSQALELATETSLQNHLVQLLGETNIYPALVLVEKYMDSPVQSTRTTAAAAVRGIVSKNIETLGGDDVRRALEKAIKCYQELTGDADAGYAIDDLKGMLEKLPAEMSSSVVKFELSPEEQKEGFEVLFDGVSMDKWTGNFINYAPQEDGTIYVSAQYGGSGNLYTIKEYSDFVLRFEFCFLREGVNNGIGIRTPMGVDAAYEGMEIQVLDHDAPIYKNLREYQQHGSVYGIIPAKRVKFPELGTWNVEEIRAVGDRITVTVNGEVILDGNIRKACKGNNVAKDGSNTNPYTVDKRNHPGLFNKSGHIGFLGHGEGLKYRNVRIKDLSKK
;
A
#
# COMPACT_ATOMS: atom_id res chain seq x y z
N MET A 1 24.73 8.12 -48.78
CA MET A 1 25.52 8.69 -49.90
C MET A 1 27.02 8.42 -49.77
N LEU A 2 27.66 8.79 -48.66
CA LEU A 2 29.10 8.60 -48.39
C LEU A 2 29.54 7.12 -48.44
N GLN A 3 28.78 6.19 -47.84
CA GLN A 3 29.04 4.76 -47.90
C GLN A 3 28.94 4.19 -49.29
N LYS A 4 28.00 4.71 -50.12
CA LYS A 4 27.91 4.31 -51.55
C LYS A 4 29.09 4.85 -52.37
N LEU A 5 29.60 6.04 -52.04
CA LEU A 5 30.77 6.60 -52.70
C LEU A 5 32.06 5.85 -52.34
N ALA A 6 32.18 5.38 -51.06
CA ALA A 6 33.29 4.55 -50.63
C ALA A 6 33.28 3.12 -51.22
N ALA A 7 32.06 2.60 -51.49
CA ALA A 7 31.86 1.28 -52.12
C ALA A 7 31.94 1.31 -53.66
N THR A 8 32.07 2.48 -54.32
CA THR A 8 32.32 2.56 -55.74
C THR A 8 33.74 2.04 -56.05
N ASN A 9 33.93 1.31 -57.14
CA ASN A 9 35.25 0.77 -57.56
C ASN A 9 36.29 1.86 -57.86
N ASP A 10 36.01 3.13 -57.60
CA ASP A 10 36.92 4.27 -57.81
C ASP A 10 37.37 4.87 -56.49
N ALA A 11 38.24 4.14 -55.77
CA ALA A 11 38.86 4.59 -54.55
C ALA A 11 39.62 5.90 -54.69
N LYS A 12 40.13 6.24 -55.87
CA LYS A 12 40.82 7.51 -56.14
C LYS A 12 39.85 8.68 -56.09
N VAL A 13 38.65 8.57 -56.64
CA VAL A 13 37.62 9.61 -56.63
C VAL A 13 37.11 9.81 -55.21
N ALA A 14 36.85 8.75 -54.45
CA ALA A 14 36.43 8.87 -53.06
C ALA A 14 37.48 9.55 -52.17
N LEU A 15 38.76 9.21 -52.32
CA LEU A 15 39.86 9.86 -51.60
C LEU A 15 40.02 11.33 -51.99
N ALA A 16 39.91 11.64 -53.30
CA ALA A 16 39.98 13.04 -53.74
C ALA A 16 38.82 13.90 -53.20
N ALA A 17 37.63 13.32 -53.18
CA ALA A 17 36.43 13.96 -52.57
C ALA A 17 36.64 14.15 -51.05
N GLY A 18 37.09 13.13 -50.35
CA GLY A 18 37.42 13.20 -48.91
C GLY A 18 38.44 14.33 -48.61
N LYS A 19 39.56 14.36 -49.32
CA LYS A 19 40.57 15.42 -49.17
C LYS A 19 40.07 16.83 -49.49
N LYS A 20 39.13 16.97 -50.45
CA LYS A 20 38.49 18.24 -50.74
C LYS A 20 37.57 18.73 -49.59
N LEU A 21 36.80 17.80 -48.99
CA LEU A 21 35.91 18.08 -47.87
C LEU A 21 36.70 18.51 -46.62
N LEU A 22 37.89 17.95 -46.39
CA LEU A 22 38.76 18.35 -45.28
C LEU A 22 39.19 19.85 -45.32
N LYS A 23 39.13 20.49 -46.49
CA LYS A 23 39.48 21.94 -46.63
C LYS A 23 38.35 22.89 -46.21
N ALA A 24 37.18 22.39 -45.90
CA ALA A 24 36.04 23.17 -45.38
C ALA A 24 36.26 23.48 -43.88
N THR A 25 37.13 24.45 -43.59
CA THR A 25 37.65 24.75 -42.25
C THR A 25 36.61 25.25 -41.25
N ASP A 26 35.54 25.82 -41.71
CA ASP A 26 34.43 26.39 -40.93
C ASP A 26 33.31 25.39 -40.58
N LYS A 27 33.35 24.19 -41.14
CA LYS A 27 32.28 23.18 -41.03
C LYS A 27 32.76 21.82 -40.54
N ALA A 28 32.75 21.63 -39.25
CA ALA A 28 33.22 20.41 -38.59
C ALA A 28 32.58 19.13 -39.12
N ASN A 29 31.25 19.15 -39.39
CA ASN A 29 30.52 18.02 -39.95
C ASN A 29 30.93 17.69 -41.38
N VAL A 30 31.23 18.69 -42.20
CA VAL A 30 31.73 18.50 -43.58
C VAL A 30 33.13 17.89 -43.56
N ARG A 31 34.04 18.40 -42.70
CA ARG A 31 35.38 17.83 -42.53
C ARG A 31 35.29 16.39 -41.97
N GLY A 32 34.36 16.14 -41.03
CA GLY A 32 34.08 14.80 -40.50
C GLY A 32 33.63 13.83 -41.62
N ALA A 33 32.77 14.29 -42.54
CA ALA A 33 32.40 13.50 -43.72
C ALA A 33 33.58 13.19 -44.65
N GLY A 34 34.51 14.14 -44.78
CA GLY A 34 35.77 13.92 -45.50
C GLY A 34 36.64 12.87 -44.85
N LEU A 35 36.82 12.89 -43.53
CA LEU A 35 37.55 11.87 -42.77
C LEU A 35 36.89 10.50 -42.91
N GLN A 36 35.55 10.43 -42.84
CA GLN A 36 34.84 9.17 -43.01
C GLN A 36 35.11 8.50 -44.35
N LEU A 37 35.16 9.27 -45.46
CA LEU A 37 35.51 8.75 -46.77
C LEU A 37 36.97 8.25 -46.82
N ILE A 38 37.90 9.00 -46.23
CA ILE A 38 39.31 8.65 -46.21
C ILE A 38 39.53 7.39 -45.40
N PHE A 39 38.95 7.27 -44.21
CA PHE A 39 39.03 6.05 -43.38
C PHE A 39 38.41 4.83 -44.06
N ALA A 40 37.26 5.01 -44.74
CA ALA A 40 36.58 3.93 -45.44
C ALA A 40 37.39 3.37 -46.59
N VAL A 41 38.24 4.15 -47.25
CA VAL A 41 39.06 3.73 -48.39
C VAL A 41 40.45 3.28 -47.94
N ASP A 42 41.14 4.09 -47.14
CA ASP A 42 42.56 3.88 -46.79
C ASP A 42 42.73 3.05 -45.48
N GLY A 43 41.64 2.84 -44.70
CA GLY A 43 41.71 2.12 -43.44
C GLY A 43 42.81 2.66 -42.51
N LYS A 44 43.68 1.81 -42.01
CA LYS A 44 44.80 2.21 -41.12
C LYS A 44 45.72 3.23 -41.71
N LYS A 45 45.90 3.29 -43.05
CA LYS A 45 46.76 4.29 -43.71
C LYS A 45 46.24 5.71 -43.54
N ALA A 46 44.98 5.87 -43.13
CA ALA A 46 44.37 7.17 -42.85
C ALA A 46 44.69 7.73 -41.44
N LEU A 47 45.34 6.98 -40.54
CA LEU A 47 45.68 7.43 -39.18
C LEU A 47 46.47 8.75 -39.12
N PRO A 48 47.35 9.14 -40.08
CA PRO A 48 47.98 10.46 -40.11
C PRO A 48 46.98 11.62 -40.09
N TYR A 49 45.76 11.42 -40.67
CA TYR A 49 44.70 12.42 -40.64
C TYR A 49 44.07 12.56 -39.25
N LEU A 50 43.96 11.48 -38.45
CA LEU A 50 43.59 11.55 -37.05
C LEU A 50 44.59 12.39 -36.25
N TYR A 51 45.91 12.12 -36.40
CA TYR A 51 46.91 12.86 -35.65
C TYR A 51 46.95 14.33 -36.04
N ALA A 52 46.68 14.67 -37.33
CA ALA A 52 46.53 16.06 -37.77
C ALA A 52 45.28 16.71 -37.16
N ALA A 53 44.18 15.97 -37.07
CA ALA A 53 42.96 16.44 -36.46
C ALA A 53 43.11 16.79 -34.96
N MET A 54 43.96 16.08 -34.23
CA MET A 54 44.25 16.41 -32.81
C MET A 54 44.92 17.78 -32.60
N LYS A 55 45.44 18.37 -33.65
CA LYS A 55 46.03 19.76 -33.64
C LYS A 55 45.00 20.83 -34.00
N ASP A 56 43.78 20.45 -34.36
CA ASP A 56 42.74 21.36 -34.79
C ASP A 56 42.10 22.10 -33.61
N ALA A 57 41.76 23.36 -33.81
CA ALA A 57 41.09 24.15 -32.77
C ALA A 57 39.63 23.73 -32.55
N CYS A 58 38.97 23.19 -33.57
CA CYS A 58 37.58 22.80 -33.52
C CYS A 58 37.38 21.47 -32.78
N ARG A 59 36.84 21.53 -31.58
CA ARG A 59 36.59 20.35 -30.71
C ARG A 59 35.70 19.31 -31.38
N GLU A 60 34.60 19.75 -32.02
CA GLU A 60 33.66 18.85 -32.70
C GLU A 60 34.35 18.02 -33.78
N TYR A 61 35.27 18.64 -34.51
CA TYR A 61 36.04 17.92 -35.53
C TYR A 61 37.03 16.92 -34.91
N ARG A 62 37.74 17.27 -33.81
CA ARG A 62 38.63 16.34 -33.10
C ARG A 62 37.88 15.13 -32.57
N VAL A 63 36.71 15.33 -31.91
CA VAL A 63 35.88 14.25 -31.36
C VAL A 63 35.35 13.35 -32.47
N ASN A 64 34.91 13.94 -33.60
CA ASN A 64 34.49 13.16 -34.76
C ASN A 64 35.66 12.34 -35.35
N ALA A 65 36.87 12.89 -35.42
CA ALA A 65 38.03 12.16 -35.90
C ALA A 65 38.37 10.96 -35.04
N LEU A 66 38.37 11.12 -33.72
CA LEU A 66 38.56 10.01 -32.76
C LEU A 66 37.52 8.92 -32.97
N ARG A 67 36.23 9.25 -33.03
CA ARG A 67 35.15 8.29 -33.24
C ARG A 67 35.24 7.55 -34.58
N LEU A 68 35.56 8.26 -35.66
CA LEU A 68 35.68 7.66 -37.00
C LEU A 68 36.89 6.72 -37.14
N SER A 69 37.92 6.92 -36.32
CA SER A 69 39.14 6.14 -36.34
C SER A 69 39.03 4.80 -35.57
N GLU A 70 38.01 4.63 -34.74
CA GLU A 70 37.84 3.44 -33.86
C GLU A 70 38.06 2.09 -34.54
N PRO A 71 37.51 1.79 -35.74
CA PRO A 71 37.72 0.51 -36.39
C PRO A 71 39.17 0.29 -36.88
N TYR A 72 40.01 1.32 -36.90
CA TYR A 72 41.32 1.31 -37.58
C TYR A 72 42.51 1.49 -36.64
N VAL A 73 42.28 1.88 -35.38
CA VAL A 73 43.35 2.12 -34.38
C VAL A 73 43.89 0.80 -33.82
N ASP A 74 45.15 0.88 -33.42
CA ASP A 74 45.92 -0.20 -32.78
C ASP A 74 46.84 0.36 -31.71
N GLU A 75 47.66 -0.46 -31.06
CA GLU A 75 48.59 -0.04 -30.00
C GLU A 75 49.56 1.06 -30.43
N GLN A 76 49.95 1.11 -31.69
CA GLN A 76 50.80 2.19 -32.21
C GLN A 76 50.01 3.52 -32.24
N ALA A 77 48.77 3.46 -32.65
CA ALA A 77 47.89 4.63 -32.65
C ALA A 77 47.61 5.14 -31.22
N TYR A 78 47.34 4.20 -30.28
CA TYR A 78 47.18 4.58 -28.87
C TYR A 78 48.42 5.25 -28.31
N THR A 79 49.62 4.70 -28.60
CA THR A 79 50.90 5.31 -28.17
C THR A 79 51.12 6.69 -28.81
N ALA A 80 50.75 6.87 -30.07
CA ALA A 80 50.86 8.17 -30.74
C ALA A 80 49.91 9.23 -30.12
N LEU A 81 48.67 8.84 -29.77
CA LEU A 81 47.73 9.73 -29.08
C LEU A 81 48.15 10.02 -27.63
N ALA A 82 48.73 9.05 -26.92
CA ALA A 82 49.27 9.24 -25.59
C ALA A 82 50.42 10.23 -25.51
N LYS A 83 51.20 10.40 -26.60
CA LYS A 83 52.25 11.48 -26.65
C LYS A 83 51.64 12.85 -26.46
N VAL A 84 50.43 13.09 -26.97
CA VAL A 84 49.73 14.37 -26.78
C VAL A 84 49.36 14.57 -25.31
N LEU A 85 49.00 13.52 -24.57
CA LEU A 85 48.72 13.58 -23.15
C LEU A 85 49.91 13.98 -22.31
N ASN A 86 51.12 13.63 -22.75
CA ASN A 86 52.39 13.88 -22.06
C ASN A 86 53.01 15.25 -22.41
N GLU A 87 52.41 16.04 -23.33
CA GLU A 87 52.83 17.40 -23.60
C GLU A 87 52.63 18.30 -22.37
N LYS A 88 53.52 19.29 -22.19
CA LYS A 88 53.45 20.22 -21.04
C LYS A 88 52.24 21.16 -21.11
N GLU A 89 51.78 21.49 -22.32
CA GLU A 89 50.65 22.39 -22.50
C GLU A 89 49.33 21.78 -22.10
N GLU A 90 48.58 22.49 -21.28
CA GLU A 90 47.25 22.07 -20.79
C GLU A 90 46.17 22.44 -21.81
N LYS A 91 46.06 21.67 -22.90
CA LYS A 91 45.06 21.88 -23.96
C LYS A 91 43.85 20.98 -23.80
N THR A 92 42.66 21.46 -24.17
CA THR A 92 41.38 20.70 -24.13
C THR A 92 41.40 19.44 -24.97
N VAL A 93 42.28 19.33 -25.97
CA VAL A 93 42.48 18.10 -26.76
C VAL A 93 42.87 16.91 -25.90
N LYS A 94 43.55 17.11 -24.76
CA LYS A 94 43.84 16.06 -23.80
C LYS A 94 42.55 15.46 -23.24
N ALA A 95 41.58 16.31 -22.87
CA ALA A 95 40.30 15.85 -22.37
C ALA A 95 39.51 15.02 -23.43
N ASP A 96 39.62 15.43 -24.71
CA ASP A 96 38.95 14.68 -25.79
C ASP A 96 39.56 13.27 -25.97
N ILE A 97 40.90 13.17 -25.95
CA ILE A 97 41.62 11.88 -26.02
C ILE A 97 41.38 11.03 -24.79
N LEU A 98 41.41 11.63 -23.58
CA LEU A 98 41.12 10.90 -22.33
C LEU A 98 39.72 10.31 -22.32
N ASN A 99 38.71 11.09 -22.69
CA ASN A 99 37.32 10.62 -22.77
C ASN A 99 37.20 9.46 -23.78
N TRP A 100 37.91 9.56 -24.90
CA TRP A 100 37.90 8.51 -25.93
C TRP A 100 38.65 7.24 -25.45
N PHE A 101 39.83 7.40 -24.79
CA PHE A 101 40.52 6.26 -24.16
C PHE A 101 39.66 5.54 -23.13
N GLY A 102 38.93 6.32 -22.31
CA GLY A 102 37.99 5.73 -21.35
C GLY A 102 36.86 4.97 -22.02
N THR A 103 36.28 5.52 -23.09
CA THR A 103 35.17 4.89 -23.81
C THR A 103 35.59 3.61 -24.52
N ASN A 104 36.81 3.57 -25.02
CA ASN A 104 37.38 2.41 -25.73
C ASN A 104 38.19 1.48 -24.80
N HIS A 105 38.20 1.71 -23.51
CA HIS A 105 38.88 0.87 -22.50
C HIS A 105 40.35 0.63 -22.81
N VAL A 106 41.11 1.68 -23.21
CA VAL A 106 42.50 1.58 -23.68
C VAL A 106 43.44 1.34 -22.50
N ALA A 107 43.53 0.11 -22.03
CA ALA A 107 44.28 -0.27 -20.83
C ALA A 107 45.79 -0.09 -20.96
N SER A 108 46.35 -0.27 -22.18
CA SER A 108 47.79 -0.10 -22.44
C SER A 108 48.32 1.33 -22.14
N GLN A 109 47.44 2.31 -22.13
CA GLN A 109 47.80 3.73 -21.89
C GLN A 109 47.38 4.24 -20.52
N ILE A 110 47.02 3.36 -19.58
CA ILE A 110 46.55 3.77 -18.24
C ILE A 110 47.55 4.66 -17.50
N GLY A 111 48.85 4.44 -17.66
CA GLY A 111 49.89 5.27 -17.05
C GLY A 111 49.83 6.75 -17.50
N SER A 112 49.62 6.97 -18.81
CA SER A 112 49.44 8.34 -19.35
C SER A 112 48.12 8.98 -18.93
N VAL A 113 47.05 8.15 -18.79
CA VAL A 113 45.75 8.62 -18.32
C VAL A 113 45.81 9.09 -16.86
N VAL A 114 46.35 8.27 -15.96
CA VAL A 114 46.43 8.64 -14.52
C VAL A 114 47.36 9.80 -14.25
N ALA A 115 48.43 9.98 -15.05
CA ALA A 115 49.32 11.15 -14.95
C ALA A 115 48.56 12.47 -15.18
N CYS A 116 47.54 12.46 -16.05
CA CYS A 116 46.70 13.64 -16.32
C CYS A 116 45.76 14.01 -15.18
N MET A 117 45.59 13.18 -14.14
CA MET A 117 44.79 13.54 -12.97
C MET A 117 45.40 14.71 -12.17
N ALA A 118 46.70 14.93 -12.30
CA ALA A 118 47.43 16.04 -11.68
C ALA A 118 47.41 17.31 -12.53
N SER A 119 46.67 17.35 -13.65
CA SER A 119 46.58 18.52 -14.53
C SER A 119 46.06 19.76 -13.76
N THR A 120 46.65 20.94 -14.08
CA THR A 120 46.13 22.21 -13.59
C THR A 120 44.82 22.63 -14.27
N ASN A 121 44.55 22.05 -15.46
CA ASN A 121 43.29 22.24 -16.17
C ASN A 121 42.26 21.27 -15.62
N ASP A 122 41.19 21.78 -15.00
CA ASP A 122 40.13 20.97 -14.36
C ASP A 122 39.42 20.07 -15.36
N GLU A 123 39.21 20.49 -16.60
CA GLU A 123 38.60 19.66 -17.64
C GLU A 123 39.43 18.41 -17.94
N VAL A 124 40.75 18.58 -18.04
CA VAL A 124 41.70 17.48 -18.27
C VAL A 124 41.75 16.54 -17.07
N ALA A 125 41.86 17.07 -15.85
CA ALA A 125 41.89 16.27 -14.63
C ALA A 125 40.62 15.45 -14.44
N LEU A 126 39.45 16.07 -14.64
CA LEU A 126 38.15 15.39 -14.53
C LEU A 126 37.95 14.35 -15.63
N ALA A 127 38.40 14.60 -16.85
CA ALA A 127 38.39 13.63 -17.94
C ALA A 127 39.31 12.44 -17.64
N ALA A 128 40.48 12.67 -17.05
CA ALA A 128 41.42 11.61 -16.64
C ALA A 128 40.82 10.68 -15.56
N ILE A 129 40.19 11.27 -14.54
CA ILE A 129 39.46 10.50 -13.50
C ILE A 129 38.36 9.65 -14.12
N GLY A 130 37.54 10.24 -15.02
CA GLY A 130 36.50 9.54 -15.73
C GLY A 130 37.02 8.42 -16.64
N ALA A 131 38.11 8.68 -17.36
CA ALA A 131 38.74 7.68 -18.23
C ALA A 131 39.32 6.50 -17.44
N ALA A 132 40.05 6.77 -16.37
CA ALA A 132 40.63 5.73 -15.51
C ALA A 132 39.55 4.82 -14.92
N SER A 133 38.40 5.37 -14.51
CA SER A 133 37.31 4.58 -13.96
C SER A 133 36.68 3.63 -14.98
N LYS A 134 36.63 4.00 -16.26
CA LYS A 134 36.11 3.19 -17.35
C LYS A 134 37.12 2.13 -17.82
N ILE A 135 38.40 2.50 -17.87
CA ILE A 135 39.49 1.58 -18.22
C ILE A 135 39.64 0.51 -17.15
N GLY A 136 39.59 0.88 -15.88
CA GLY A 136 39.70 -0.06 -14.77
C GLY A 136 41.11 -0.52 -14.49
N GLY A 137 41.24 -1.62 -13.72
CA GLY A 137 42.53 -2.22 -13.32
C GLY A 137 43.09 -1.59 -12.03
N GLU A 138 44.15 -2.23 -11.52
CA GLU A 138 44.76 -1.86 -10.23
C GLU A 138 45.37 -0.47 -10.24
N THR A 139 46.10 -0.12 -11.30
CA THR A 139 46.75 1.22 -11.46
C THR A 139 45.69 2.34 -11.44
N ALA A 140 44.58 2.16 -12.16
CA ALA A 140 43.47 3.10 -12.15
C ALA A 140 42.87 3.25 -10.75
N LEU A 141 42.58 2.13 -10.08
CA LEU A 141 41.98 2.08 -8.75
C LEU A 141 42.86 2.83 -7.73
N ASN A 142 44.14 2.48 -7.66
CA ASN A 142 45.08 3.10 -6.71
C ASN A 142 45.22 4.63 -6.94
N SER A 143 45.25 5.04 -8.22
CA SER A 143 45.29 6.45 -8.57
C SER A 143 44.00 7.19 -8.23
N LEU A 144 42.83 6.56 -8.44
CA LEU A 144 41.53 7.13 -8.05
C LEU A 144 41.40 7.27 -6.53
N ILE A 145 41.88 6.29 -5.77
CA ILE A 145 41.90 6.35 -4.30
C ILE A 145 42.80 7.49 -3.82
N ALA A 146 43.98 7.67 -4.41
CA ALA A 146 44.86 8.79 -4.10
C ALA A 146 44.22 10.18 -4.35
N GLN A 147 43.29 10.26 -5.31
CA GLN A 147 42.53 11.48 -5.57
C GLN A 147 41.48 11.81 -4.50
N LEU A 148 41.14 10.90 -3.57
CA LEU A 148 40.19 11.19 -2.49
C LEU A 148 40.63 12.28 -1.54
N ASN A 149 41.94 12.56 -1.46
CA ASN A 149 42.48 13.75 -0.74
C ASN A 149 42.68 14.97 -1.63
N GLY A 150 42.58 14.82 -2.96
CA GLY A 150 42.88 15.84 -3.96
C GLY A 150 41.80 16.92 -4.13
N LYS A 151 42.04 17.83 -5.07
CA LYS A 151 41.08 18.87 -5.48
C LYS A 151 39.78 18.31 -6.03
N HIS A 152 39.86 17.19 -6.74
CA HIS A 152 38.72 16.54 -7.41
C HIS A 152 38.21 15.29 -6.67
N ALA A 153 38.33 15.29 -5.34
CA ALA A 153 37.93 14.16 -4.48
C ALA A 153 36.49 13.71 -4.72
N ASP A 154 35.55 14.64 -4.88
CA ASP A 154 34.13 14.30 -5.13
C ASP A 154 33.96 13.55 -6.45
N LYS A 155 34.70 13.88 -7.49
CA LYS A 155 34.67 13.14 -8.76
C LYS A 155 35.27 11.75 -8.62
N ALA A 156 36.42 11.63 -7.92
CA ALA A 156 37.02 10.35 -7.61
C ALA A 156 36.08 9.46 -6.79
N HIS A 157 35.46 10.02 -5.77
CA HIS A 157 34.43 9.36 -4.97
C HIS A 157 33.29 8.83 -5.85
N ALA A 158 32.69 9.68 -6.67
CA ALA A 158 31.57 9.31 -7.53
C ALA A 158 31.90 8.16 -8.50
N VAL A 159 33.09 8.15 -9.09
CA VAL A 159 33.49 7.07 -10.00
C VAL A 159 33.86 5.78 -9.26
N LEU A 160 34.39 5.86 -8.05
CA LEU A 160 34.68 4.70 -7.21
C LEU A 160 33.41 3.96 -6.74
N LEU A 161 32.27 4.66 -6.60
CA LEU A 161 31.00 4.01 -6.29
C LEU A 161 30.56 3.01 -7.36
N THR A 162 30.86 3.30 -8.63
CA THR A 162 30.46 2.47 -9.79
C THR A 162 31.62 1.74 -10.45
N PHE A 163 32.82 1.81 -9.88
CA PHE A 163 34.02 1.21 -10.45
C PHE A 163 33.86 -0.30 -10.61
N ASN A 164 34.11 -0.78 -11.83
CA ASN A 164 34.05 -2.20 -12.15
C ASN A 164 35.37 -2.90 -11.81
N GLY A 165 35.41 -3.68 -10.74
CA GLY A 165 36.61 -4.39 -10.30
C GLY A 165 36.66 -4.61 -8.79
N LYS A 166 37.76 -5.17 -8.31
CA LYS A 166 38.00 -5.46 -6.88
C LYS A 166 38.40 -4.17 -6.12
N VAL A 167 37.41 -3.35 -5.81
CA VAL A 167 37.61 -2.05 -5.13
C VAL A 167 37.94 -2.24 -3.65
N ASN A 168 37.43 -3.27 -3.02
CA ASN A 168 37.44 -3.45 -1.57
C ASN A 168 38.83 -3.36 -0.93
N PRO A 169 39.90 -4.04 -1.43
CA PRO A 169 41.21 -3.93 -0.82
C PRO A 169 41.75 -2.49 -0.76
N GLY A 170 41.56 -1.73 -1.83
CA GLY A 170 41.98 -0.34 -1.90
C GLY A 170 41.20 0.57 -0.93
N ILE A 171 39.88 0.40 -0.84
CA ILE A 171 39.05 1.15 0.12
C ILE A 171 39.41 0.76 1.55
N MET A 172 39.67 -0.53 1.82
CA MET A 172 40.15 -0.98 3.15
C MET A 172 41.46 -0.28 3.54
N THR A 173 42.36 -0.04 2.61
CA THR A 173 43.57 0.74 2.87
C THR A 173 43.27 2.24 3.05
N ALA A 174 42.35 2.79 2.26
CA ALA A 174 41.91 4.18 2.38
C ALA A 174 41.29 4.54 3.73
N LEU A 175 40.68 3.55 4.40
CA LEU A 175 40.15 3.72 5.77
C LEU A 175 41.25 3.98 6.84
N ASP A 176 42.54 3.70 6.52
CA ASP A 176 43.68 4.02 7.37
C ASP A 176 44.39 5.33 6.95
N GLY A 177 43.85 6.03 5.95
CA GLY A 177 44.42 7.26 5.38
C GLY A 177 44.24 8.51 6.26
N ASP A 178 44.42 9.67 5.65
CA ASP A 178 44.10 10.95 6.29
C ASP A 178 42.58 11.17 6.44
N ALA A 179 42.17 12.15 7.23
CA ALA A 179 40.77 12.39 7.59
C ALA A 179 39.85 12.58 6.38
N LYS A 180 40.31 13.26 5.33
CA LYS A 180 39.51 13.49 4.12
C LYS A 180 39.31 12.18 3.34
N THR A 181 40.38 11.42 3.16
CA THR A 181 40.35 10.09 2.54
C THR A 181 39.49 9.13 3.33
N GLN A 182 39.60 9.09 4.66
CA GLN A 182 38.76 8.27 5.53
C GLN A 182 37.29 8.58 5.36
N THR A 183 36.91 9.86 5.33
CA THR A 183 35.50 10.28 5.17
C THR A 183 34.92 9.76 3.85
N HIS A 184 35.62 9.91 2.74
CA HIS A 184 35.20 9.38 1.45
C HIS A 184 35.18 7.84 1.44
N ALA A 185 36.18 7.18 2.02
CA ALA A 185 36.26 5.72 2.09
C ALA A 185 35.12 5.11 2.89
N LEU A 186 34.73 5.74 4.02
CA LEU A 186 33.57 5.35 4.84
C LEU A 186 32.26 5.40 4.04
N GLN A 187 32.04 6.47 3.28
CA GLN A 187 30.86 6.62 2.44
C GLN A 187 30.83 5.58 1.31
N ILE A 188 32.00 5.33 0.67
CA ILE A 188 32.12 4.30 -0.38
C ILE A 188 31.85 2.91 0.20
N ALA A 189 32.47 2.57 1.34
CA ALA A 189 32.29 1.29 2.02
C ALA A 189 30.81 1.03 2.36
N SER A 190 30.14 2.04 2.88
CA SER A 190 28.70 1.98 3.21
C SER A 190 27.82 1.77 1.97
N THR A 191 28.04 2.58 0.93
CA THR A 191 27.22 2.52 -0.30
C THR A 191 27.42 1.20 -1.05
N ARG A 192 28.65 0.70 -1.10
CA ARG A 192 29.00 -0.59 -1.73
C ARG A 192 28.73 -1.81 -0.85
N LYS A 193 28.24 -1.61 0.37
CA LYS A 193 27.95 -2.68 1.34
C LYS A 193 29.15 -3.58 1.62
N MET A 194 30.28 -2.95 1.93
CA MET A 194 31.54 -3.64 2.22
C MET A 194 31.53 -4.15 3.68
N TYR A 195 30.89 -5.31 3.88
CA TYR A 195 30.74 -5.90 5.22
C TYR A 195 32.06 -6.21 5.93
N GLU A 196 33.13 -6.48 5.17
CA GLU A 196 34.49 -6.69 5.69
C GLU A 196 35.10 -5.43 6.30
N ALA A 197 34.55 -4.25 5.99
CA ALA A 197 35.01 -2.99 6.55
C ALA A 197 34.45 -2.71 7.96
N ALA A 198 33.51 -3.52 8.46
CA ALA A 198 32.81 -3.29 9.71
C ALA A 198 33.75 -2.97 10.88
N ASP A 199 34.79 -3.80 11.13
CA ASP A 199 35.71 -3.61 12.24
C ASP A 199 36.47 -2.28 12.18
N LYS A 200 36.91 -1.86 10.98
CA LYS A 200 37.56 -0.56 10.79
C LYS A 200 36.57 0.59 11.02
N VAL A 201 35.34 0.45 10.53
CA VAL A 201 34.29 1.46 10.74
C VAL A 201 33.97 1.59 12.24
N PHE A 202 33.86 0.48 12.98
CA PHE A 202 33.69 0.52 14.43
C PHE A 202 34.87 1.18 15.16
N ALA A 203 36.10 0.95 14.71
CA ALA A 203 37.28 1.62 15.28
C ALA A 203 37.24 3.15 15.06
N LEU A 204 36.77 3.59 13.88
CA LEU A 204 36.69 5.01 13.52
C LEU A 204 35.54 5.77 14.20
N LEU A 205 34.62 5.10 14.89
CA LEU A 205 33.58 5.77 15.71
C LEU A 205 34.20 6.67 16.80
N ASN A 206 35.39 6.30 17.30
CA ASN A 206 36.12 7.05 18.32
C ASN A 206 37.29 7.87 17.75
N ALA A 207 37.27 8.16 16.44
CA ALA A 207 38.31 8.98 15.82
C ALA A 207 38.41 10.38 16.49
N SER A 208 39.62 10.87 16.69
CA SER A 208 39.86 12.20 17.23
C SER A 208 39.33 13.32 16.32
N ASN A 209 39.25 13.06 15.02
CA ASN A 209 38.62 13.95 14.07
C ASN A 209 37.10 13.74 14.09
N GLY A 210 36.33 14.77 14.47
CA GLY A 210 34.88 14.71 14.60
C GLY A 210 34.13 14.40 13.28
N GLU A 211 34.64 14.87 12.13
CA GLU A 211 34.02 14.57 10.82
C GLU A 211 34.19 13.10 10.45
N VAL A 212 35.35 12.50 10.76
CA VAL A 212 35.58 11.07 10.55
C VAL A 212 34.67 10.24 11.46
N SER A 213 34.56 10.58 12.74
CA SER A 213 33.67 9.91 13.68
C SER A 213 32.21 9.97 13.21
N LYS A 214 31.75 11.15 12.80
CA LYS A 214 30.39 11.34 12.26
C LYS A 214 30.14 10.51 11.00
N ALA A 215 31.11 10.51 10.06
CA ALA A 215 31.04 9.69 8.86
C ALA A 215 31.03 8.18 9.17
N ALA A 216 31.77 7.75 10.19
CA ALA A 216 31.77 6.35 10.65
C ALA A 216 30.41 5.92 11.19
N TYR A 217 29.75 6.72 12.04
CA TYR A 217 28.38 6.45 12.47
C TYR A 217 27.41 6.34 11.29
N ALA A 218 27.50 7.25 10.33
CA ALA A 218 26.65 7.22 9.14
C ALA A 218 26.93 6.00 8.23
N ALA A 219 28.18 5.49 8.23
CA ALA A 219 28.56 4.34 7.41
C ALA A 219 28.11 2.99 7.98
N LEU A 220 27.85 2.89 9.29
CA LEU A 220 27.50 1.63 9.95
C LEU A 220 26.41 0.86 9.22
N ALA A 221 25.32 1.51 8.88
CA ALA A 221 24.16 0.86 8.26
C ALA A 221 24.50 0.14 6.94
N GLY A 222 25.56 0.54 6.25
CA GLY A 222 26.00 -0.08 5.00
C GLY A 222 26.95 -1.26 5.19
N VAL A 223 27.60 -1.40 6.36
CA VAL A 223 28.68 -2.36 6.56
C VAL A 223 28.39 -3.45 7.60
N VAL A 224 27.30 -3.32 8.37
CA VAL A 224 26.98 -4.26 9.45
C VAL A 224 26.16 -5.47 8.99
N LYS A 225 26.31 -6.59 9.73
CA LYS A 225 25.56 -7.84 9.60
C LYS A 225 24.90 -8.20 10.93
N ALA A 226 24.11 -9.27 10.94
CA ALA A 226 23.47 -9.80 12.14
C ALA A 226 24.47 -10.14 13.26
N SER A 227 25.69 -10.57 12.92
CA SER A 227 26.76 -10.81 13.90
C SER A 227 27.20 -9.55 14.66
N ASP A 228 26.99 -8.37 14.11
CA ASP A 228 27.37 -7.10 14.73
C ASP A 228 26.27 -6.52 15.64
N PHE A 229 25.10 -7.15 15.67
CA PHE A 229 23.93 -6.65 16.40
C PHE A 229 24.23 -6.40 17.88
N GLY A 230 24.94 -7.32 18.53
CA GLY A 230 25.33 -7.17 19.95
C GLY A 230 26.24 -5.97 20.22
N ARG A 231 27.15 -5.63 19.27
CA ARG A 231 28.00 -4.41 19.37
C ARG A 231 27.17 -3.15 19.23
N LEU A 232 26.22 -3.16 18.29
CA LEU A 232 25.32 -2.01 18.04
C LEU A 232 24.41 -1.74 19.24
N THR A 233 23.90 -2.80 19.89
CA THR A 233 23.06 -2.64 21.09
C THR A 233 23.85 -2.06 22.27
N GLN A 234 25.13 -2.43 22.45
CA GLN A 234 25.98 -1.82 23.47
C GLN A 234 26.30 -0.33 23.19
N LEU A 235 26.41 0.03 21.91
CA LEU A 235 26.67 1.41 21.50
C LEU A 235 25.43 2.30 21.71
N ILE A 236 24.23 1.84 21.31
CA ILE A 236 23.03 2.67 21.38
C ILE A 236 22.62 2.99 22.82
N GLU A 237 22.89 2.08 23.76
CA GLU A 237 22.62 2.31 25.20
C GLU A 237 23.46 3.44 25.80
N LYS A 238 24.60 3.78 25.17
CA LYS A 238 25.55 4.82 25.58
C LYS A 238 25.55 6.03 24.66
N ALA A 239 24.75 5.99 23.61
CA ALA A 239 24.76 6.99 22.55
C ALA A 239 24.18 8.34 23.02
N ASN A 240 24.75 9.42 22.50
CA ASN A 240 24.12 10.72 22.60
C ASN A 240 23.01 10.89 21.54
N ALA A 241 22.22 11.95 21.64
CA ALA A 241 21.07 12.18 20.78
C ALA A 241 21.41 12.16 19.27
N ASP A 242 22.58 12.69 18.89
CA ASP A 242 23.00 12.78 17.47
C ASP A 242 23.39 11.42 16.87
N GLN A 243 23.79 10.46 17.71
CA GLN A 243 24.24 9.13 17.31
C GLN A 243 23.08 8.12 17.25
N VAL A 244 22.00 8.34 18.02
CA VAL A 244 20.89 7.38 18.16
C VAL A 244 20.27 7.05 16.81
N ALA A 245 20.01 8.04 15.96
CA ALA A 245 19.36 7.82 14.67
C ALA A 245 20.20 6.91 13.75
N GLN A 246 21.52 7.15 13.66
CA GLN A 246 22.44 6.34 12.86
C GLN A 246 22.54 4.91 13.39
N LEU A 247 22.57 4.73 14.72
CA LEU A 247 22.62 3.40 15.34
C LEU A 247 21.29 2.64 15.16
N GLN A 248 20.16 3.32 15.19
CA GLN A 248 18.87 2.72 14.84
C GLN A 248 18.85 2.21 13.39
N GLU A 249 19.35 3.01 12.43
CA GLU A 249 19.47 2.56 11.03
C GLU A 249 20.45 1.39 10.89
N ALA A 250 21.56 1.40 11.63
CA ALA A 250 22.51 0.29 11.66
C ALA A 250 21.88 -0.99 12.22
N LEU A 251 21.13 -0.90 13.33
CA LEU A 251 20.39 -2.03 13.90
C LEU A 251 19.38 -2.61 12.91
N LYS A 252 18.59 -1.76 12.27
CA LYS A 252 17.64 -2.15 11.24
C LYS A 252 18.32 -2.87 10.07
N SER A 253 19.47 -2.32 9.62
CA SER A 253 20.23 -2.89 8.52
C SER A 253 20.85 -4.22 8.87
N ALA A 254 21.41 -4.36 10.07
CA ALA A 254 22.07 -5.57 10.55
C ALA A 254 21.15 -6.80 10.49
N ILE A 255 19.88 -6.64 10.85
CA ILE A 255 18.92 -7.74 10.94
C ILE A 255 18.04 -7.92 9.69
N ARG A 256 18.13 -7.01 8.71
CA ARG A 256 17.22 -6.96 7.56
C ARG A 256 17.11 -8.25 6.73
N THR A 257 18.16 -9.07 6.71
CA THR A 257 18.20 -10.34 5.95
C THR A 257 17.56 -11.51 6.69
N LEU A 258 17.23 -11.33 7.97
CA LEU A 258 16.56 -12.34 8.79
C LEU A 258 15.04 -12.27 8.58
N SER A 259 14.35 -13.35 8.92
CA SER A 259 12.88 -13.36 8.96
C SER A 259 12.37 -12.40 10.05
N ALA A 260 11.15 -11.89 9.90
CA ALA A 260 10.56 -10.97 10.87
C ALA A 260 10.48 -11.56 12.29
N ASP A 261 10.30 -12.87 12.41
CA ASP A 261 10.26 -13.56 13.70
C ASP A 261 11.65 -13.66 14.35
N GLU A 262 12.70 -13.93 13.57
CA GLU A 262 14.09 -13.89 14.04
C GLU A 262 14.49 -12.47 14.45
N GLN A 263 14.14 -11.46 13.64
CA GLN A 263 14.38 -10.06 13.98
C GLN A 263 13.73 -9.69 15.31
N SER A 264 12.45 -10.06 15.51
CA SER A 264 11.74 -9.80 16.77
C SER A 264 12.38 -10.52 17.96
N ALA A 265 12.82 -11.77 17.76
CA ALA A 265 13.49 -12.53 18.80
C ALA A 265 14.84 -11.91 19.23
N MET A 266 15.55 -11.26 18.30
CA MET A 266 16.79 -10.55 18.61
C MET A 266 16.55 -9.22 19.35
N VAL A 267 15.50 -8.48 18.98
CA VAL A 267 15.25 -7.13 19.54
C VAL A 267 14.51 -7.18 20.87
N ALA A 268 13.60 -8.13 21.09
CA ALA A 268 12.79 -8.21 22.32
C ALA A 268 13.61 -8.21 23.62
N PRO A 269 14.68 -9.02 23.78
CA PRO A 269 15.49 -9.00 24.99
C PRO A 269 16.22 -7.67 25.22
N CYS A 270 16.50 -6.91 24.15
CA CYS A 270 17.12 -5.60 24.27
C CYS A 270 16.14 -4.58 24.86
N VAL A 271 14.89 -4.63 24.41
CA VAL A 271 13.82 -3.77 24.95
C VAL A 271 13.59 -4.04 26.43
N GLU A 272 13.54 -5.32 26.83
CA GLU A 272 13.31 -5.73 28.21
C GLU A 272 14.44 -5.30 29.17
N LYS A 273 15.68 -5.33 28.67
CA LYS A 273 16.89 -5.03 29.50
C LYS A 273 17.28 -3.56 29.48
N SER A 274 16.80 -2.80 28.51
CA SER A 274 17.17 -1.41 28.32
C SER A 274 16.60 -0.50 29.40
N ALA A 275 17.42 0.41 29.92
CA ALA A 275 16.94 1.52 30.73
C ALA A 275 16.05 2.50 29.94
N ASN A 276 16.21 2.54 28.62
CA ASN A 276 15.42 3.33 27.70
C ASN A 276 14.89 2.49 26.52
N PRO A 277 13.83 1.70 26.72
CA PRO A 277 13.25 0.85 25.68
C PRO A 277 12.89 1.57 24.37
N ALA A 278 12.61 2.87 24.45
CA ALA A 278 12.24 3.69 23.29
C ALA A 278 13.34 3.75 22.21
N LEU A 279 14.59 3.47 22.55
CA LEU A 279 15.70 3.38 21.59
C LEU A 279 15.46 2.33 20.50
N TYR A 280 14.72 1.26 20.82
CA TYR A 280 14.48 0.13 19.91
C TYR A 280 13.14 0.21 19.18
N TYR A 281 12.24 1.13 19.55
CA TYR A 281 10.92 1.22 18.95
C TYR A 281 10.94 1.47 17.43
N PRO A 282 11.81 2.31 16.85
CA PRO A 282 11.90 2.45 15.40
C PRO A 282 12.37 1.17 14.69
N VAL A 283 13.14 0.32 15.37
CA VAL A 283 13.55 -1.00 14.85
C VAL A 283 12.35 -1.95 14.82
N LEU A 284 11.58 -2.01 15.92
CA LEU A 284 10.34 -2.79 16.00
C LEU A 284 9.29 -2.33 14.97
N ALA A 285 9.18 -1.03 14.74
CA ALA A 285 8.28 -0.48 13.73
C ALA A 285 8.61 -0.96 12.31
N GLN A 286 9.90 -1.09 12.00
CA GLN A 286 10.35 -1.64 10.70
C GLN A 286 10.04 -3.13 10.59
N ILE A 287 10.19 -3.89 11.66
CA ILE A 287 9.86 -5.34 11.69
C ILE A 287 8.36 -5.54 11.46
N GLY A 288 7.52 -4.85 12.22
CA GLY A 288 6.07 -4.74 12.01
C GLY A 288 5.27 -6.02 12.12
N ASN A 289 5.85 -7.15 12.57
CA ASN A 289 5.11 -8.39 12.80
C ASN A 289 4.32 -8.32 14.12
N LYS A 290 3.47 -9.31 14.36
CA LYS A 290 2.61 -9.36 15.57
C LYS A 290 3.39 -9.24 16.89
N LYS A 291 4.58 -9.84 16.96
CA LYS A 291 5.43 -9.76 18.18
C LYS A 291 5.98 -8.36 18.41
N ALA A 292 6.51 -7.74 17.35
CA ALA A 292 7.03 -6.38 17.42
C ALA A 292 5.92 -5.38 17.79
N VAL A 293 4.74 -5.53 17.19
CA VAL A 293 3.56 -4.70 17.49
C VAL A 293 3.11 -4.90 18.94
N ALA A 294 3.11 -6.12 19.46
CA ALA A 294 2.76 -6.37 20.87
C ALA A 294 3.70 -5.62 21.83
N ILE A 295 5.01 -5.67 21.59
CA ILE A 295 6.01 -4.93 22.38
C ILE A 295 5.77 -3.41 22.31
N LEU A 296 5.48 -2.89 21.10
CA LEU A 296 5.14 -1.46 20.94
C LEU A 296 3.85 -1.10 21.67
N MET A 297 2.84 -1.97 21.67
CA MET A 297 1.59 -1.76 22.41
C MET A 297 1.79 -1.79 23.93
N ASP A 298 2.70 -2.63 24.44
CA ASP A 298 3.08 -2.61 25.86
C ASP A 298 3.79 -1.29 26.23
N GLY A 299 4.69 -0.82 25.37
CA GLY A 299 5.32 0.49 25.53
C GLY A 299 4.30 1.65 25.47
N TYR A 300 3.29 1.53 24.62
CA TYR A 300 2.20 2.50 24.48
C TYR A 300 1.32 2.59 25.75
N LYS A 301 1.08 1.47 26.40
CA LYS A 301 0.36 1.42 27.69
C LYS A 301 1.22 1.85 28.89
N GLY A 302 2.54 1.92 28.71
CA GLY A 302 3.51 2.23 29.76
C GLY A 302 4.02 3.67 29.74
N LYS A 303 5.23 3.86 30.31
CA LYS A 303 5.86 5.18 30.46
C LYS A 303 6.33 5.81 29.15
N ASN A 304 6.50 5.00 28.09
CA ASN A 304 7.05 5.43 26.81
C ASN A 304 5.95 5.64 25.75
N LYS A 305 4.73 6.03 26.19
CA LYS A 305 3.52 6.14 25.36
C LYS A 305 3.76 6.89 24.05
N ASP A 306 4.35 8.08 24.10
CA ASP A 306 4.51 8.93 22.92
C ASP A 306 5.51 8.35 21.90
N ALA A 307 6.63 7.80 22.41
CA ALA A 307 7.62 7.15 21.54
C ALA A 307 7.06 5.88 20.90
N ALA A 308 6.31 5.10 21.66
CA ALA A 308 5.66 3.90 21.16
C ALA A 308 4.55 4.22 20.16
N LEU A 309 3.73 5.25 20.42
CA LEU A 309 2.72 5.72 19.47
C LEU A 309 3.37 6.16 18.15
N LYS A 310 4.46 6.94 18.22
CA LYS A 310 5.20 7.33 17.01
C LYS A 310 5.64 6.11 16.22
N ALA A 311 6.21 5.11 16.88
CA ALA A 311 6.66 3.87 16.24
C ALA A 311 5.49 3.06 15.66
N LEU A 312 4.35 2.94 16.37
CA LEU A 312 3.14 2.27 15.87
C LEU A 312 2.61 2.93 14.59
N LEU A 313 2.67 4.26 14.51
CA LEU A 313 2.26 5.00 13.31
C LEU A 313 3.23 4.80 12.13
N ASP A 314 4.47 4.39 12.37
CA ASP A 314 5.47 4.13 11.33
C ASP A 314 5.41 2.68 10.79
N VAL A 315 4.72 1.74 11.47
CA VAL A 315 4.53 0.36 10.99
C VAL A 315 3.78 0.35 9.66
N LYS A 316 4.26 -0.43 8.70
CA LYS A 316 3.72 -0.47 7.32
C LYS A 316 2.83 -1.69 7.02
N SER A 317 2.75 -2.64 7.94
CA SER A 317 1.94 -3.86 7.76
C SER A 317 0.44 -3.56 7.77
N ASP A 318 -0.33 -4.19 6.88
CA ASP A 318 -1.79 -4.12 6.86
C ASP A 318 -2.42 -4.70 8.15
N ASP A 319 -1.70 -5.59 8.85
CA ASP A 319 -2.11 -6.13 10.16
C ASP A 319 -2.30 -5.03 11.23
N MET A 320 -1.71 -3.84 10.99
CA MET A 320 -1.87 -2.68 11.89
C MET A 320 -3.23 -2.01 11.80
N ILE A 321 -4.00 -2.24 10.75
CA ILE A 321 -5.29 -1.55 10.53
C ILE A 321 -6.19 -1.73 11.76
N GLY A 322 -6.37 -2.96 12.23
CA GLY A 322 -7.18 -3.23 13.43
C GLY A 322 -6.61 -2.61 14.72
N THR A 323 -5.28 -2.68 14.89
CA THR A 323 -4.60 -2.08 16.05
C THR A 323 -4.77 -0.57 16.09
N LEU A 324 -4.57 0.13 14.96
CA LEU A 324 -4.74 1.57 14.87
C LEU A 324 -6.20 1.99 15.13
N TYR A 325 -7.17 1.22 14.63
CA TYR A 325 -8.58 1.48 14.93
C TYR A 325 -8.86 1.43 16.44
N ASN A 326 -8.39 0.38 17.12
CA ASN A 326 -8.56 0.25 18.56
C ASN A 326 -7.87 1.37 19.34
N VAL A 327 -6.64 1.74 18.96
CA VAL A 327 -5.93 2.88 19.56
C VAL A 327 -6.73 4.17 19.36
N ALA A 328 -7.27 4.42 18.16
CA ALA A 328 -8.07 5.61 17.89
C ALA A 328 -9.38 5.64 18.69
N LYS A 329 -10.00 4.48 18.91
CA LYS A 329 -11.22 4.32 19.71
C LYS A 329 -10.98 4.61 21.19
N ASP A 330 -9.88 4.10 21.73
CA ASP A 330 -9.59 4.11 23.17
C ASP A 330 -8.87 5.39 23.61
N ASP A 331 -8.00 5.97 22.76
CA ASP A 331 -7.23 7.19 23.05
C ASP A 331 -7.78 8.41 22.32
N LYS A 332 -8.77 9.07 22.94
CA LYS A 332 -9.44 10.25 22.36
C LYS A 332 -8.47 11.39 22.02
N ALA A 333 -7.41 11.56 22.81
CA ALA A 333 -6.43 12.64 22.59
C ALA A 333 -5.64 12.47 21.30
N ASN A 334 -5.34 11.23 20.92
CA ASN A 334 -4.58 10.92 19.72
C ASN A 334 -5.43 10.38 18.57
N SER A 335 -6.75 10.21 18.78
CA SER A 335 -7.70 9.58 17.87
C SER A 335 -7.56 10.10 16.43
N GLN A 336 -7.64 11.41 16.23
CA GLN A 336 -7.62 12.01 14.90
C GLN A 336 -6.29 11.80 14.17
N LYS A 337 -5.15 11.89 14.88
CA LYS A 337 -3.82 11.60 14.35
C LYS A 337 -3.69 10.14 13.93
N VAL A 338 -4.19 9.23 14.75
CA VAL A 338 -4.16 7.79 14.49
C VAL A 338 -5.06 7.44 13.31
N LEU A 339 -6.25 8.03 13.24
CA LEU A 339 -7.18 7.82 12.12
C LEU A 339 -6.63 8.34 10.78
N LYS A 340 -5.86 9.43 10.77
CA LYS A 340 -5.14 9.88 9.55
C LYS A 340 -4.20 8.77 9.05
N ARG A 341 -3.40 8.21 9.95
CA ARG A 341 -2.51 7.11 9.60
C ARG A 341 -3.25 5.83 9.19
N TYR A 342 -4.33 5.51 9.89
CA TYR A 342 -5.22 4.41 9.55
C TYR A 342 -5.75 4.55 8.11
N ALA A 343 -6.27 5.72 7.74
CA ALA A 343 -6.79 6.01 6.41
C ALA A 343 -5.72 5.81 5.31
N ASP A 344 -4.50 6.32 5.56
CA ASP A 344 -3.36 6.13 4.65
C ASP A 344 -2.97 4.67 4.46
N LEU A 345 -3.03 3.88 5.53
CA LEU A 345 -2.69 2.46 5.50
C LEU A 345 -3.76 1.68 4.73
N VAL A 346 -5.05 1.95 5.01
CA VAL A 346 -6.18 1.36 4.27
C VAL A 346 -6.10 1.71 2.78
N LYS A 347 -5.80 2.96 2.42
CA LYS A 347 -5.63 3.38 1.03
C LYS A 347 -4.58 2.55 0.30
N LYS A 348 -3.42 2.32 0.94
CA LYS A 348 -2.28 1.59 0.38
C LYS A 348 -2.42 0.07 0.43
N SER A 349 -3.32 -0.44 1.25
CA SER A 349 -3.54 -1.87 1.43
C SER A 349 -4.07 -2.54 0.16
N GLN A 350 -3.86 -3.86 0.06
CA GLN A 350 -4.42 -4.70 -1.00
C GLN A 350 -5.87 -5.12 -0.71
N ASN A 351 -6.51 -4.53 0.28
CA ASN A 351 -7.90 -4.83 0.58
C ASN A 351 -8.81 -4.51 -0.62
N PRO A 352 -9.79 -5.36 -0.94
CA PRO A 352 -10.76 -5.08 -2.00
C PRO A 352 -11.61 -3.85 -1.66
N ALA A 353 -12.21 -3.21 -2.68
CA ALA A 353 -12.97 -1.97 -2.55
C ALA A 353 -14.06 -2.05 -1.46
N VAL A 354 -14.83 -3.12 -1.44
CA VAL A 354 -15.87 -3.36 -0.41
C VAL A 354 -15.27 -3.32 1.00
N ARG A 355 -14.11 -3.92 1.17
CA ARG A 355 -13.41 -3.91 2.45
C ARG A 355 -12.91 -2.52 2.84
N LYS A 356 -12.36 -1.76 1.89
CA LYS A 356 -11.94 -0.37 2.13
C LYS A 356 -13.13 0.51 2.54
N VAL A 357 -14.30 0.31 1.92
CA VAL A 357 -15.54 1.00 2.31
C VAL A 357 -15.86 0.74 3.78
N GLN A 358 -15.81 -0.51 4.24
CA GLN A 358 -16.04 -0.87 5.64
C GLN A 358 -15.09 -0.13 6.58
N LEU A 359 -13.79 -0.18 6.26
CA LEU A 359 -12.74 0.41 7.07
C LEU A 359 -12.86 1.94 7.16
N TYR A 360 -13.13 2.61 6.04
CA TYR A 360 -13.34 4.07 6.05
C TYR A 360 -14.60 4.49 6.81
N SER A 361 -15.67 3.71 6.70
CA SER A 361 -16.89 4.01 7.45
C SER A 361 -16.68 3.88 8.97
N GLN A 362 -15.98 2.86 9.43
CA GLN A 362 -15.61 2.74 10.85
C GLN A 362 -14.77 3.92 11.34
N ALA A 363 -13.84 4.39 10.51
CA ALA A 363 -13.04 5.58 10.83
C ALA A 363 -13.89 6.85 10.92
N LEU A 364 -14.91 6.98 10.04
CA LEU A 364 -15.83 8.13 10.04
C LEU A 364 -16.67 8.21 11.31
N GLU A 365 -17.00 7.09 11.94
CA GLU A 365 -17.71 7.08 13.24
C GLU A 365 -16.89 7.73 14.38
N LEU A 366 -15.56 7.70 14.27
CA LEU A 366 -14.63 8.24 15.25
C LEU A 366 -14.06 9.60 14.85
N ALA A 367 -14.18 9.99 13.58
CA ALA A 367 -13.63 11.24 13.07
C ALA A 367 -14.45 12.44 13.52
N THR A 368 -13.80 13.38 14.23
CA THR A 368 -14.41 14.62 14.72
C THR A 368 -13.88 15.87 14.01
N GLU A 369 -12.67 15.80 13.46
CA GLU A 369 -12.09 16.88 12.65
C GLU A 369 -12.72 16.90 11.25
N THR A 370 -13.28 18.03 10.83
CA THR A 370 -13.89 18.20 9.50
C THR A 370 -12.93 17.82 8.36
N SER A 371 -11.66 18.20 8.48
CA SER A 371 -10.65 17.86 7.46
C SER A 371 -10.46 16.35 7.29
N LEU A 372 -10.48 15.62 8.40
CA LEU A 372 -10.38 14.16 8.38
C LEU A 372 -11.66 13.50 7.86
N GLN A 373 -12.84 14.00 8.27
CA GLN A 373 -14.13 13.52 7.75
C GLN A 373 -14.18 13.71 6.23
N ASN A 374 -13.83 14.89 5.73
CA ASN A 374 -13.79 15.16 4.29
C ASN A 374 -12.81 14.22 3.56
N HIS A 375 -11.62 14.01 4.13
CA HIS A 375 -10.65 13.07 3.55
C HIS A 375 -11.19 11.64 3.48
N LEU A 376 -11.82 11.14 4.54
CA LEU A 376 -12.42 9.81 4.57
C LEU A 376 -13.60 9.67 3.59
N VAL A 377 -14.45 10.70 3.47
CA VAL A 377 -15.54 10.76 2.47
C VAL A 377 -14.98 10.73 1.05
N GLN A 378 -13.90 11.47 0.79
CA GLN A 378 -13.19 11.42 -0.50
C GLN A 378 -12.68 10.00 -0.78
N LEU A 379 -12.02 9.35 0.19
CA LEU A 379 -11.51 7.99 0.06
C LEU A 379 -12.62 6.95 -0.19
N LEU A 380 -13.80 7.13 0.42
CA LEU A 380 -14.99 6.35 0.08
C LEU A 380 -15.33 6.51 -1.40
N GLY A 381 -15.39 7.75 -1.90
CA GLY A 381 -15.63 8.04 -3.31
C GLY A 381 -14.62 7.38 -4.25
N GLU A 382 -13.34 7.35 -3.87
CA GLU A 382 -12.26 6.73 -4.66
C GLU A 382 -12.43 5.21 -4.83
N THR A 383 -13.21 4.54 -3.99
CA THR A 383 -13.50 3.10 -4.11
C THR A 383 -14.36 2.76 -5.32
N ASN A 384 -15.14 3.72 -5.83
CA ASN A 384 -15.97 3.65 -7.04
C ASN A 384 -16.96 2.48 -7.09
N ILE A 385 -17.57 2.13 -5.97
CA ILE A 385 -18.57 1.06 -5.88
C ILE A 385 -19.89 1.57 -5.28
N TYR A 386 -20.99 0.90 -5.61
CA TYR A 386 -22.33 1.27 -5.14
C TYR A 386 -22.45 1.39 -3.61
N PRO A 387 -21.90 0.47 -2.78
CA PRO A 387 -21.95 0.64 -1.32
C PRO A 387 -21.33 1.95 -0.82
N ALA A 388 -20.30 2.45 -1.50
CA ALA A 388 -19.71 3.75 -1.17
C ALA A 388 -20.66 4.90 -1.49
N LEU A 389 -21.38 4.84 -2.61
CA LEU A 389 -22.37 5.86 -3.00
C LEU A 389 -23.44 6.01 -1.93
N VAL A 390 -24.02 4.89 -1.45
CA VAL A 390 -25.04 4.88 -0.39
C VAL A 390 -24.54 5.51 0.92
N LEU A 391 -23.27 5.26 1.27
CA LEU A 391 -22.68 5.85 2.48
C LEU A 391 -22.38 7.32 2.32
N VAL A 392 -21.81 7.70 1.18
CA VAL A 392 -21.42 9.09 0.90
C VAL A 392 -22.65 9.99 0.81
N GLU A 393 -23.78 9.51 0.30
CA GLU A 393 -25.03 10.26 0.21
C GLU A 393 -25.44 10.89 1.55
N LYS A 394 -25.23 10.19 2.67
CA LYS A 394 -25.56 10.68 4.02
C LYS A 394 -24.78 11.94 4.40
N TYR A 395 -23.56 12.11 3.88
CA TYR A 395 -22.70 13.27 4.18
C TYR A 395 -23.09 14.52 3.39
N MET A 396 -23.96 14.40 2.39
CA MET A 396 -24.58 15.56 1.74
C MET A 396 -25.63 16.26 2.62
N ASP A 397 -26.03 15.67 3.75
CA ASP A 397 -26.87 16.31 4.79
C ASP A 397 -26.05 16.94 5.92
N SER A 398 -24.72 16.92 5.82
CA SER A 398 -23.85 17.51 6.84
C SER A 398 -24.14 19.00 7.05
N PRO A 399 -24.11 19.51 8.30
CA PRO A 399 -24.21 20.95 8.55
C PRO A 399 -23.01 21.72 7.97
N VAL A 400 -21.89 21.04 7.69
CA VAL A 400 -20.64 21.63 7.17
C VAL A 400 -20.65 21.65 5.65
N GLN A 401 -20.62 22.82 5.03
CA GLN A 401 -20.65 23.00 3.57
C GLN A 401 -19.52 22.22 2.85
N SER A 402 -18.28 22.29 3.35
CA SER A 402 -17.16 21.57 2.73
C SER A 402 -17.36 20.05 2.73
N THR A 403 -18.01 19.49 3.75
CA THR A 403 -18.34 18.06 3.81
C THR A 403 -19.41 17.73 2.79
N ARG A 404 -20.48 18.56 2.66
CA ARG A 404 -21.51 18.36 1.63
C ARG A 404 -20.92 18.39 0.23
N THR A 405 -20.05 19.37 -0.06
CA THR A 405 -19.39 19.48 -1.36
C THR A 405 -18.47 18.30 -1.66
N THR A 406 -17.70 17.85 -0.66
CA THR A 406 -16.84 16.65 -0.80
C THR A 406 -17.67 15.41 -1.09
N ALA A 407 -18.79 15.25 -0.39
CA ALA A 407 -19.70 14.13 -0.63
C ALA A 407 -20.35 14.19 -2.02
N ALA A 408 -20.78 15.37 -2.47
CA ALA A 408 -21.32 15.59 -3.80
C ALA A 408 -20.27 15.26 -4.90
N ALA A 409 -19.01 15.65 -4.68
CA ALA A 409 -17.92 15.32 -5.59
C ALA A 409 -17.65 13.80 -5.65
N ALA A 410 -17.73 13.12 -4.50
CA ALA A 410 -17.58 11.67 -4.43
C ALA A 410 -18.72 10.94 -5.15
N VAL A 411 -19.99 11.35 -4.96
CA VAL A 411 -21.15 10.83 -5.71
C VAL A 411 -20.95 11.00 -7.22
N ARG A 412 -20.59 12.22 -7.66
CA ARG A 412 -20.30 12.51 -9.05
C ARG A 412 -19.22 11.59 -9.61
N GLY A 413 -18.11 11.38 -8.87
CA GLY A 413 -17.02 10.51 -9.28
C GLY A 413 -17.41 9.04 -9.40
N ILE A 414 -18.18 8.52 -8.45
CA ILE A 414 -18.67 7.13 -8.47
C ILE A 414 -19.61 6.91 -9.65
N VAL A 415 -20.60 7.80 -9.86
CA VAL A 415 -21.58 7.63 -10.93
C VAL A 415 -20.92 7.81 -12.30
N SER A 416 -20.05 8.82 -12.48
CA SER A 416 -19.34 9.05 -13.74
C SER A 416 -18.57 7.81 -14.22
N LYS A 417 -17.94 7.08 -13.29
CA LYS A 417 -17.19 5.86 -13.63
C LYS A 417 -18.05 4.63 -13.88
N ASN A 418 -19.28 4.65 -13.42
CA ASN A 418 -20.19 3.52 -13.48
C ASN A 418 -21.52 3.86 -14.15
N ILE A 419 -21.54 4.87 -15.02
CA ILE A 419 -22.78 5.41 -15.62
C ILE A 419 -23.56 4.37 -16.44
N GLU A 420 -22.88 3.35 -16.95
CA GLU A 420 -23.52 2.28 -17.73
C GLU A 420 -24.12 1.18 -16.85
N THR A 421 -23.71 1.11 -15.59
CA THR A 421 -24.07 0.02 -14.67
C THR A 421 -24.93 0.49 -13.50
N LEU A 422 -24.70 1.71 -13.02
CA LEU A 422 -25.52 2.31 -11.96
C LEU A 422 -26.79 2.93 -12.55
N GLY A 423 -27.91 2.73 -11.87
CA GLY A 423 -29.21 3.28 -12.27
C GLY A 423 -30.22 3.17 -11.13
N GLY A 424 -31.45 3.58 -11.41
CA GLY A 424 -32.56 3.50 -10.46
C GLY A 424 -32.72 4.75 -9.59
N ASP A 425 -33.76 4.73 -8.76
CA ASP A 425 -34.22 5.88 -7.98
C ASP A 425 -33.19 6.35 -6.92
N ASP A 426 -32.43 5.42 -6.35
CA ASP A 426 -31.39 5.75 -5.36
C ASP A 426 -30.26 6.58 -5.97
N VAL A 427 -29.78 6.15 -7.14
CA VAL A 427 -28.71 6.86 -7.82
C VAL A 427 -29.21 8.21 -8.34
N ARG A 428 -30.44 8.27 -8.84
CA ARG A 428 -31.11 9.52 -9.25
C ARG A 428 -31.19 10.50 -8.12
N ARG A 429 -31.70 10.07 -6.94
CA ARG A 429 -31.79 10.88 -5.73
C ARG A 429 -30.43 11.42 -5.29
N ALA A 430 -29.40 10.56 -5.30
CA ALA A 430 -28.04 10.96 -4.92
C ALA A 430 -27.49 12.05 -5.87
N LEU A 431 -27.71 11.92 -7.19
CA LEU A 431 -27.31 12.93 -8.17
C LEU A 431 -28.06 14.27 -7.98
N GLU A 432 -29.38 14.22 -7.79
CA GLU A 432 -30.20 15.41 -7.52
C GLU A 432 -29.76 16.14 -6.25
N LYS A 433 -29.42 15.38 -5.21
CA LYS A 433 -28.91 15.91 -3.96
C LYS A 433 -27.51 16.53 -4.14
N ALA A 434 -26.64 15.91 -4.94
CA ALA A 434 -25.34 16.45 -5.29
C ALA A 434 -25.45 17.78 -6.05
N ILE A 435 -26.41 17.91 -6.97
CA ILE A 435 -26.69 19.17 -7.67
C ILE A 435 -27.07 20.26 -6.67
N LYS A 436 -27.94 19.97 -5.69
CA LYS A 436 -28.32 20.92 -4.65
C LYS A 436 -27.11 21.40 -3.83
N CYS A 437 -26.20 20.48 -3.46
CA CYS A 437 -24.98 20.85 -2.75
C CYS A 437 -24.09 21.82 -3.54
N TYR A 438 -23.96 21.62 -4.86
CA TYR A 438 -23.20 22.54 -5.71
C TYR A 438 -23.91 23.88 -5.94
N GLN A 439 -25.25 23.91 -5.99
CA GLN A 439 -26.03 25.15 -6.10
C GLN A 439 -25.86 26.08 -4.91
N GLU A 440 -25.47 25.57 -3.73
CA GLU A 440 -25.14 26.38 -2.56
C GLU A 440 -23.81 27.15 -2.71
N LEU A 441 -22.96 26.80 -3.68
CA LEU A 441 -21.68 27.43 -3.96
C LEU A 441 -21.85 28.61 -4.94
N THR A 442 -22.43 29.70 -4.46
CA THR A 442 -22.67 30.87 -5.31
C THR A 442 -21.38 31.55 -5.72
N GLY A 443 -21.22 31.79 -7.04
CA GLY A 443 -20.06 32.48 -7.59
C GLY A 443 -18.84 31.59 -7.88
N ASP A 444 -18.95 30.29 -7.66
CA ASP A 444 -17.92 29.30 -8.00
C ASP A 444 -18.15 28.78 -9.44
N ALA A 445 -17.22 29.08 -10.35
CA ALA A 445 -17.29 28.65 -11.73
C ALA A 445 -17.21 27.12 -11.86
N ASP A 446 -16.43 26.45 -11.01
CA ASP A 446 -16.27 24.99 -11.03
C ASP A 446 -17.55 24.29 -10.57
N ALA A 447 -18.35 24.92 -9.71
CA ALA A 447 -19.66 24.41 -9.32
C ALA A 447 -20.64 24.37 -10.51
N GLY A 448 -20.59 25.36 -11.41
CA GLY A 448 -21.39 25.37 -12.63
C GLY A 448 -21.10 24.17 -13.52
N TYR A 449 -19.84 23.87 -13.79
CA TYR A 449 -19.43 22.70 -14.57
C TYR A 449 -19.84 21.39 -13.89
N ALA A 450 -19.73 21.30 -12.56
CA ALA A 450 -20.14 20.11 -11.82
C ALA A 450 -21.65 19.87 -11.92
N ILE A 451 -22.47 20.94 -11.86
CA ILE A 451 -23.92 20.86 -12.02
C ILE A 451 -24.30 20.38 -13.42
N ASP A 452 -23.67 20.93 -14.46
CA ASP A 452 -23.96 20.53 -15.84
C ASP A 452 -23.58 19.08 -16.12
N ASP A 453 -22.44 18.63 -15.58
CA ASP A 453 -22.00 17.23 -15.65
C ASP A 453 -23.00 16.28 -14.95
N LEU A 454 -23.42 16.63 -13.73
CA LEU A 454 -24.41 15.86 -12.97
C LEU A 454 -25.78 15.79 -13.67
N LYS A 455 -26.24 16.89 -14.31
CA LYS A 455 -27.45 16.89 -15.14
C LYS A 455 -27.31 15.98 -16.36
N GLY A 456 -26.16 16.04 -17.03
CA GLY A 456 -25.85 15.13 -18.14
C GLY A 456 -25.82 13.66 -17.72
N MET A 457 -25.41 13.36 -16.48
CA MET A 457 -25.51 12.00 -15.93
C MET A 457 -26.95 11.60 -15.68
N LEU A 458 -27.80 12.50 -15.12
CA LEU A 458 -29.22 12.23 -14.89
C LEU A 458 -29.99 11.89 -16.17
N GLU A 459 -29.66 12.57 -17.28
CA GLU A 459 -30.26 12.30 -18.60
C GLU A 459 -29.89 10.92 -19.16
N LYS A 460 -28.68 10.46 -18.86
CA LYS A 460 -28.14 9.17 -19.32
C LYS A 460 -28.41 8.02 -18.35
N LEU A 461 -28.90 8.33 -17.15
CA LEU A 461 -29.04 7.33 -16.09
C LEU A 461 -30.04 6.25 -16.49
N PRO A 462 -29.66 4.96 -16.49
CA PRO A 462 -30.60 3.85 -16.66
C PRO A 462 -31.73 3.91 -15.63
N ALA A 463 -32.92 3.47 -16.05
CA ALA A 463 -34.08 3.41 -15.16
C ALA A 463 -33.87 2.40 -14.01
N GLU A 464 -33.02 1.39 -14.24
CA GLU A 464 -32.65 0.37 -13.25
C GLU A 464 -31.14 0.12 -13.31
N MET A 465 -30.58 -0.41 -12.21
CA MET A 465 -29.18 -0.85 -12.22
C MET A 465 -28.98 -1.94 -13.28
N SER A 466 -28.01 -1.74 -14.15
CA SER A 466 -27.51 -2.78 -15.03
C SER A 466 -26.62 -3.71 -14.18
N SER A 467 -27.18 -4.83 -13.80
CA SER A 467 -26.45 -5.88 -13.10
C SER A 467 -26.36 -7.10 -14.01
N SER A 468 -25.20 -7.76 -14.07
CA SER A 468 -25.09 -9.12 -14.60
C SER A 468 -25.82 -10.14 -13.70
N VAL A 469 -26.27 -9.71 -12.55
CA VAL A 469 -27.08 -10.49 -11.61
C VAL A 469 -28.50 -10.56 -12.15
N VAL A 470 -28.95 -11.77 -12.39
CA VAL A 470 -30.37 -12.02 -12.63
C VAL A 470 -31.11 -11.70 -11.34
N LYS A 471 -31.92 -10.63 -11.34
CA LYS A 471 -32.71 -10.25 -10.19
C LYS A 471 -33.64 -11.40 -9.78
N PHE A 472 -33.72 -11.64 -8.48
CA PHE A 472 -34.66 -12.59 -7.93
C PHE A 472 -36.10 -12.10 -8.13
N GLU A 473 -36.92 -12.92 -8.74
CA GLU A 473 -38.35 -12.70 -8.90
C GLU A 473 -39.12 -13.73 -8.10
N LEU A 474 -40.26 -13.29 -7.54
CA LEU A 474 -41.19 -14.22 -6.86
C LEU A 474 -41.80 -15.18 -7.87
N SER A 475 -41.99 -16.45 -7.43
CA SER A 475 -42.78 -17.38 -8.23
C SER A 475 -44.22 -16.88 -8.37
N PRO A 476 -44.96 -17.32 -9.42
CA PRO A 476 -46.38 -17.01 -9.54
C PRO A 476 -47.23 -17.36 -8.31
N GLU A 477 -46.86 -18.43 -7.60
CA GLU A 477 -47.48 -18.85 -6.37
C GLU A 477 -47.22 -17.88 -5.23
N GLU A 478 -45.93 -17.45 -5.05
CA GLU A 478 -45.54 -16.48 -4.03
C GLU A 478 -46.14 -15.10 -4.28
N GLN A 479 -46.24 -14.67 -5.56
CA GLN A 479 -46.96 -13.45 -5.93
C GLN A 479 -48.42 -13.52 -5.55
N LYS A 480 -49.10 -14.63 -5.88
CA LYS A 480 -50.50 -14.85 -5.54
C LYS A 480 -50.72 -14.93 -4.02
N GLU A 481 -49.76 -15.49 -3.30
CA GLU A 481 -49.76 -15.53 -1.83
C GLU A 481 -49.55 -14.17 -1.18
N GLY A 482 -49.05 -13.17 -1.92
CA GLY A 482 -48.82 -11.81 -1.42
C GLY A 482 -47.46 -11.61 -0.77
N PHE A 483 -46.44 -12.35 -1.21
CA PHE A 483 -45.06 -12.05 -0.85
C PHE A 483 -44.58 -10.75 -1.53
N GLU A 484 -43.67 -10.06 -0.89
CA GLU A 484 -42.91 -8.94 -1.44
C GLU A 484 -41.41 -9.24 -1.31
N VAL A 485 -40.59 -8.83 -2.32
CA VAL A 485 -39.14 -9.00 -2.29
C VAL A 485 -38.54 -7.96 -1.36
N LEU A 486 -37.72 -8.39 -0.42
CA LEU A 486 -36.92 -7.52 0.45
C LEU A 486 -35.51 -7.32 -0.08
N PHE A 487 -34.93 -8.33 -0.73
CA PHE A 487 -33.64 -8.24 -1.41
C PHE A 487 -33.66 -9.13 -2.66
N ASP A 488 -33.49 -8.50 -3.81
CA ASP A 488 -33.55 -9.12 -5.15
C ASP A 488 -32.18 -9.51 -5.72
N GLY A 489 -31.12 -9.36 -4.96
CA GLY A 489 -29.74 -9.54 -5.42
C GLY A 489 -29.02 -8.23 -5.76
N VAL A 490 -29.73 -7.11 -5.84
CA VAL A 490 -29.20 -5.82 -6.28
C VAL A 490 -29.56 -4.69 -5.32
N SER A 491 -30.84 -4.46 -5.03
CA SER A 491 -31.30 -3.29 -4.29
C SER A 491 -31.33 -3.50 -2.77
N MET A 492 -30.86 -2.50 -2.05
CA MET A 492 -30.91 -2.40 -0.57
C MET A 492 -31.89 -1.32 -0.11
N ASP A 493 -32.78 -0.83 -0.95
CA ASP A 493 -33.71 0.27 -0.71
C ASP A 493 -34.68 0.03 0.46
N LYS A 494 -34.96 -1.23 0.79
CA LYS A 494 -35.82 -1.64 1.93
C LYS A 494 -35.09 -1.85 3.25
N TRP A 495 -33.78 -1.61 3.25
CA TRP A 495 -32.88 -1.87 4.38
C TRP A 495 -32.26 -0.61 4.94
N THR A 496 -31.88 -0.65 6.22
CA THR A 496 -31.15 0.40 6.93
C THR A 496 -30.21 -0.23 7.97
N GLY A 497 -29.28 0.57 8.50
CA GLY A 497 -28.33 0.12 9.51
C GLY A 497 -26.96 -0.19 8.95
N ASN A 498 -26.41 -1.35 9.26
CA ASN A 498 -25.02 -1.69 8.95
C ASN A 498 -24.84 -2.29 7.55
N PHE A 499 -24.89 -1.47 6.53
CA PHE A 499 -24.58 -1.88 5.14
C PHE A 499 -23.13 -2.33 4.93
N ILE A 500 -22.26 -2.14 5.91
CA ILE A 500 -20.84 -2.44 5.81
C ILE A 500 -20.58 -3.90 6.07
N ASN A 501 -21.18 -4.44 7.15
CA ASN A 501 -21.06 -5.86 7.48
C ASN A 501 -22.02 -6.72 6.66
N TYR A 502 -23.00 -6.11 6.01
CA TYR A 502 -24.01 -6.76 5.17
C TYR A 502 -24.02 -6.10 3.78
N ALA A 503 -22.92 -6.20 3.06
CA ALA A 503 -22.79 -5.55 1.76
C ALA A 503 -23.30 -6.44 0.63
N PRO A 504 -24.12 -5.91 -0.31
CA PRO A 504 -24.47 -6.61 -1.53
C PRO A 504 -23.21 -6.87 -2.38
N GLN A 505 -23.17 -8.04 -2.97
CA GLN A 505 -22.06 -8.53 -3.79
C GLN A 505 -22.45 -8.60 -5.26
N GLU A 506 -21.45 -8.61 -6.15
CA GLU A 506 -21.63 -8.77 -7.59
C GLU A 506 -22.27 -10.11 -8.01
N ASP A 507 -22.30 -11.08 -7.11
CA ASP A 507 -22.94 -12.38 -7.33
C ASP A 507 -24.42 -12.43 -6.87
N GLY A 508 -25.02 -11.30 -6.55
CA GLY A 508 -26.42 -11.20 -6.10
C GLY A 508 -26.67 -11.65 -4.68
N THR A 509 -25.64 -11.67 -3.85
CA THR A 509 -25.74 -12.07 -2.44
C THR A 509 -25.46 -10.90 -1.49
N ILE A 510 -25.92 -10.98 -0.25
CA ILE A 510 -25.44 -10.17 0.87
C ILE A 510 -24.37 -11.02 1.58
N TYR A 511 -23.13 -10.56 1.61
CA TYR A 511 -22.05 -11.19 2.37
C TYR A 511 -21.93 -10.61 3.76
N VAL A 512 -21.88 -11.50 4.77
CA VAL A 512 -21.71 -11.11 6.18
C VAL A 512 -20.24 -11.07 6.53
N SER A 513 -19.74 -9.88 6.90
CA SER A 513 -18.35 -9.63 7.26
C SER A 513 -18.28 -8.92 8.62
N ALA A 514 -18.32 -9.69 9.70
CA ALA A 514 -18.34 -9.15 11.06
C ALA A 514 -16.94 -8.92 11.68
N GLN A 515 -15.87 -9.06 10.90
CA GLN A 515 -14.47 -9.09 11.39
C GLN A 515 -14.00 -7.84 12.13
N TYR A 516 -14.74 -6.74 12.07
CA TYR A 516 -14.17 -5.44 12.41
C TYR A 516 -14.86 -4.69 13.54
N GLY A 517 -15.49 -5.44 14.46
CA GLY A 517 -15.96 -4.89 15.72
C GLY A 517 -17.10 -3.88 15.60
N GLY A 518 -17.68 -3.73 14.43
CA GLY A 518 -18.92 -3.00 14.27
C GLY A 518 -20.04 -3.85 14.80
N SER A 519 -20.47 -3.63 16.04
CA SER A 519 -21.72 -4.14 16.56
C SER A 519 -22.84 -3.40 15.85
N GLY A 520 -23.26 -3.87 14.71
CA GLY A 520 -24.35 -3.26 13.99
C GLY A 520 -25.10 -4.27 13.18
N ASN A 521 -26.40 -4.24 13.27
CA ASN A 521 -27.30 -5.11 12.54
C ASN A 521 -27.78 -4.39 11.27
N LEU A 522 -28.14 -5.18 10.26
CA LEU A 522 -28.90 -4.69 9.12
C LEU A 522 -30.38 -4.89 9.43
N TYR A 523 -31.20 -3.84 9.27
CA TYR A 523 -32.63 -3.89 9.59
C TYR A 523 -33.48 -3.56 8.38
N THR A 524 -34.71 -4.12 8.31
CA THR A 524 -35.74 -3.59 7.41
C THR A 524 -36.15 -2.19 7.85
N ILE A 525 -36.39 -1.28 6.89
CA ILE A 525 -36.94 0.06 7.19
C ILE A 525 -38.36 -0.07 7.79
N LYS A 526 -39.16 -0.97 7.21
CA LYS A 526 -40.51 -1.25 7.67
C LYS A 526 -40.49 -2.21 8.87
N GLU A 527 -41.38 -1.97 9.83
CA GLU A 527 -41.68 -2.90 10.91
C GLU A 527 -42.73 -3.93 10.49
N TYR A 528 -42.65 -5.12 11.07
CA TYR A 528 -43.59 -6.22 10.84
C TYR A 528 -44.12 -6.77 12.17
N SER A 529 -45.37 -7.16 12.19
CA SER A 529 -46.01 -7.81 13.33
C SER A 529 -46.20 -9.32 13.10
N ASP A 530 -47.17 -9.71 12.27
CA ASP A 530 -47.39 -11.07 11.83
C ASP A 530 -46.91 -11.21 10.37
N PHE A 531 -46.08 -12.22 10.11
CA PHE A 531 -45.43 -12.36 8.79
C PHE A 531 -44.97 -13.79 8.51
N VAL A 532 -44.62 -14.02 7.24
CA VAL A 532 -43.78 -15.16 6.79
C VAL A 532 -42.57 -14.58 6.08
N LEU A 533 -41.38 -14.81 6.63
CA LEU A 533 -40.09 -14.41 6.04
C LEU A 533 -39.46 -15.65 5.40
N ARG A 534 -39.04 -15.55 4.14
CA ARG A 534 -38.24 -16.60 3.45
C ARG A 534 -36.94 -15.99 2.97
N PHE A 535 -35.86 -16.74 3.11
CA PHE A 535 -34.55 -16.37 2.60
C PHE A 535 -33.72 -17.61 2.32
N GLU A 536 -32.66 -17.42 1.56
CA GLU A 536 -31.64 -18.44 1.36
C GLU A 536 -30.35 -18.01 2.05
N PHE A 537 -29.67 -18.97 2.69
CA PHE A 537 -28.38 -18.75 3.34
C PHE A 537 -27.35 -19.81 2.95
N CYS A 538 -26.06 -19.46 3.05
CA CYS A 538 -24.95 -20.33 2.70
C CYS A 538 -23.79 -20.13 3.67
N PHE A 539 -23.42 -21.19 4.40
CA PHE A 539 -22.21 -21.21 5.22
C PHE A 539 -20.99 -21.44 4.35
N LEU A 540 -20.02 -20.51 4.38
CA LEU A 540 -18.80 -20.60 3.58
C LEU A 540 -17.61 -21.17 4.35
N ARG A 541 -17.73 -21.27 5.67
CA ARG A 541 -16.70 -21.82 6.57
C ARG A 541 -17.36 -22.48 7.79
N GLU A 542 -16.58 -23.28 8.49
CA GLU A 542 -17.02 -23.88 9.76
C GLU A 542 -17.22 -22.82 10.85
N GLY A 543 -18.19 -23.06 11.71
CA GLY A 543 -18.43 -22.30 12.92
C GLY A 543 -19.04 -20.90 12.68
N VAL A 544 -19.72 -20.70 11.56
CA VAL A 544 -20.49 -19.48 11.32
C VAL A 544 -21.58 -19.32 12.37
N ASN A 545 -21.68 -18.10 12.93
CA ASN A 545 -22.71 -17.69 13.88
C ASN A 545 -23.35 -16.39 13.41
N ASN A 546 -24.66 -16.37 13.32
CA ASN A 546 -25.47 -15.19 13.01
C ASN A 546 -26.88 -15.40 13.60
N GLY A 547 -27.78 -14.46 13.38
CA GLY A 547 -29.17 -14.57 13.82
C GLY A 547 -30.10 -13.70 13.00
N ILE A 548 -31.37 -14.05 12.97
CA ILE A 548 -32.44 -13.21 12.44
C ILE A 548 -33.20 -12.62 13.62
N GLY A 549 -33.03 -11.33 13.83
CA GLY A 549 -33.85 -10.55 14.78
C GLY A 549 -35.26 -10.35 14.22
N ILE A 550 -36.26 -10.65 14.98
CA ILE A 550 -37.66 -10.40 14.62
C ILE A 550 -38.38 -9.59 15.69
N ARG A 551 -39.28 -8.70 15.26
CA ARG A 551 -39.99 -7.76 16.13
C ARG A 551 -39.05 -7.00 17.09
N THR A 552 -37.85 -6.64 16.60
CA THR A 552 -36.82 -6.00 17.39
C THR A 552 -36.76 -4.50 17.13
N PRO A 553 -36.54 -3.67 18.16
CA PRO A 553 -36.13 -2.28 17.97
C PRO A 553 -34.72 -2.21 17.33
N MET A 554 -34.39 -1.11 16.68
CA MET A 554 -33.04 -0.88 16.17
C MET A 554 -32.07 -0.52 17.31
N GLY A 555 -30.80 -0.96 17.16
CA GLY A 555 -29.73 -0.53 18.05
C GLY A 555 -29.67 -1.21 19.40
N VAL A 556 -30.44 -2.26 19.61
CA VAL A 556 -30.47 -3.05 20.85
C VAL A 556 -30.02 -4.49 20.60
N ASP A 557 -29.82 -5.25 21.68
CA ASP A 557 -29.59 -6.69 21.60
C ASP A 557 -30.91 -7.42 21.29
N ALA A 558 -31.05 -7.84 20.03
CA ALA A 558 -32.28 -8.44 19.55
C ALA A 558 -32.66 -9.75 20.27
N ALA A 559 -31.70 -10.48 20.81
CA ALA A 559 -31.97 -11.72 21.55
C ALA A 559 -32.80 -11.47 22.82
N TYR A 560 -32.71 -10.28 23.40
CA TYR A 560 -33.39 -9.92 24.65
C TYR A 560 -34.46 -8.82 24.47
N GLU A 561 -34.18 -7.79 23.67
CA GLU A 561 -35.10 -6.67 23.45
C GLU A 561 -36.05 -6.88 22.25
N GLY A 562 -35.93 -8.00 21.59
CA GLY A 562 -36.77 -8.55 20.54
C GLY A 562 -36.85 -10.08 20.65
N MET A 563 -36.71 -10.74 19.52
CA MET A 563 -36.48 -12.20 19.43
C MET A 563 -35.40 -12.47 18.42
N GLU A 564 -34.49 -13.39 18.73
CA GLU A 564 -33.51 -13.92 17.78
C GLU A 564 -33.86 -15.32 17.37
N ILE A 565 -33.94 -15.58 16.07
CA ILE A 565 -33.94 -16.91 15.48
C ILE A 565 -32.51 -17.23 15.08
N GLN A 566 -31.92 -18.22 15.70
CA GLN A 566 -30.51 -18.55 15.56
C GLN A 566 -30.16 -19.04 14.15
N VAL A 567 -29.14 -18.47 13.53
CA VAL A 567 -28.50 -18.95 12.27
C VAL A 567 -27.09 -19.39 12.57
N LEU A 568 -26.89 -20.71 12.72
CA LEU A 568 -25.65 -21.26 13.26
C LEU A 568 -25.24 -22.54 12.55
N ASP A 569 -23.96 -22.64 12.17
CA ASP A 569 -23.36 -23.93 11.80
C ASP A 569 -23.07 -24.74 13.07
N HIS A 570 -24.13 -25.34 13.60
CA HIS A 570 -24.09 -26.08 14.88
C HIS A 570 -23.35 -27.43 14.80
N ASP A 571 -22.96 -27.87 13.60
CA ASP A 571 -22.18 -29.10 13.41
C ASP A 571 -20.68 -28.86 13.51
N ALA A 572 -20.24 -27.59 13.53
CA ALA A 572 -18.82 -27.22 13.67
C ALA A 572 -18.25 -27.74 15.00
N PRO A 573 -17.00 -28.25 15.01
CA PRO A 573 -16.34 -28.78 16.20
C PRO A 573 -16.26 -27.81 17.37
N ILE A 574 -16.19 -26.49 17.12
CA ILE A 574 -16.17 -25.46 18.16
C ILE A 574 -17.48 -25.42 18.96
N TYR A 575 -18.59 -25.92 18.40
CA TYR A 575 -19.92 -25.92 18.99
C TYR A 575 -20.35 -27.27 19.58
N LYS A 576 -19.42 -28.18 19.83
CA LYS A 576 -19.70 -29.50 20.44
C LYS A 576 -20.43 -29.45 21.79
N ASN A 577 -20.35 -28.33 22.52
CA ASN A 577 -20.94 -28.11 23.84
C ASN A 577 -22.13 -27.14 23.81
N LEU A 578 -22.73 -26.88 22.65
CA LEU A 578 -23.91 -26.02 22.53
C LEU A 578 -25.06 -26.55 23.38
N ARG A 579 -25.74 -25.63 24.04
CA ARG A 579 -27.05 -25.91 24.64
C ARG A 579 -28.11 -25.98 23.56
N GLU A 580 -29.19 -26.75 23.78
CA GLU A 580 -30.22 -26.96 22.78
C GLU A 580 -30.84 -25.67 22.24
N TYR A 581 -31.04 -24.65 23.10
CA TYR A 581 -31.62 -23.36 22.70
C TYR A 581 -30.64 -22.46 21.88
N GLN A 582 -29.39 -22.86 21.71
CA GLN A 582 -28.41 -22.20 20.89
C GLN A 582 -28.26 -22.83 19.51
N GLN A 583 -28.96 -23.90 19.22
CA GLN A 583 -28.94 -24.57 17.92
C GLN A 583 -29.68 -23.73 16.87
N HIS A 584 -29.28 -23.91 15.62
CA HIS A 584 -29.93 -23.26 14.48
C HIS A 584 -31.45 -23.37 14.50
N GLY A 585 -32.16 -22.30 14.18
CA GLY A 585 -33.61 -22.20 14.15
C GLY A 585 -34.28 -22.08 15.52
N SER A 586 -33.52 -22.10 16.63
CA SER A 586 -34.11 -21.88 17.97
C SER A 586 -34.57 -20.44 18.14
N VAL A 587 -35.68 -20.23 18.88
CA VAL A 587 -35.93 -18.93 19.51
C VAL A 587 -34.97 -18.83 20.69
N TYR A 588 -33.89 -18.07 20.52
CA TYR A 588 -32.73 -18.03 21.43
C TYR A 588 -33.17 -17.82 22.89
N GLY A 589 -32.70 -18.69 23.76
CA GLY A 589 -33.01 -18.64 25.20
C GLY A 589 -34.44 -19.02 25.59
N ILE A 590 -35.35 -19.32 24.64
CA ILE A 590 -36.80 -19.56 24.89
C ILE A 590 -37.29 -20.93 24.40
N ILE A 591 -37.11 -21.25 23.13
CA ILE A 591 -37.59 -22.51 22.54
C ILE A 591 -36.47 -23.15 21.73
N PRO A 592 -35.95 -24.29 22.13
CA PRO A 592 -35.00 -25.06 21.34
C PRO A 592 -35.62 -25.57 20.03
N ALA A 593 -34.88 -25.50 18.94
CA ALA A 593 -35.23 -26.15 17.68
C ALA A 593 -34.73 -27.61 17.64
N LYS A 594 -35.38 -28.43 16.81
CA LYS A 594 -34.86 -29.73 16.44
C LYS A 594 -33.56 -29.55 15.63
N ARG A 595 -32.53 -30.33 16.00
CA ARG A 595 -31.28 -30.32 15.27
C ARG A 595 -31.45 -30.90 13.86
N VAL A 596 -30.94 -30.19 12.86
CA VAL A 596 -30.88 -30.64 11.46
C VAL A 596 -29.44 -30.82 11.05
N LYS A 597 -29.21 -31.67 10.05
CA LYS A 597 -27.88 -31.81 9.43
C LYS A 597 -27.82 -30.89 8.22
N PHE A 598 -26.80 -30.05 8.16
CA PHE A 598 -26.55 -29.19 7.00
C PHE A 598 -25.82 -29.96 5.89
N PRO A 599 -26.03 -29.59 4.61
CA PRO A 599 -25.19 -30.03 3.51
C PRO A 599 -23.76 -29.45 3.66
N GLU A 600 -22.86 -29.82 2.74
CA GLU A 600 -21.50 -29.33 2.71
C GLU A 600 -21.44 -27.80 2.63
N LEU A 601 -20.37 -27.23 3.19
CA LEU A 601 -20.10 -25.79 3.11
C LEU A 601 -20.12 -25.32 1.65
N GLY A 602 -20.62 -24.10 1.43
CA GLY A 602 -20.84 -23.57 0.08
C GLY A 602 -22.19 -23.95 -0.55
N THR A 603 -23.00 -24.75 0.13
CA THR A 603 -24.33 -25.14 -0.36
C THR A 603 -25.41 -24.19 0.18
N TRP A 604 -26.35 -23.82 -0.68
CA TRP A 604 -27.48 -22.97 -0.33
C TRP A 604 -28.57 -23.77 0.43
N ASN A 605 -29.06 -23.15 1.50
CA ASN A 605 -30.16 -23.63 2.32
C ASN A 605 -31.33 -22.65 2.23
N VAL A 606 -32.55 -23.10 2.32
CA VAL A 606 -33.77 -22.30 2.35
C VAL A 606 -34.34 -22.30 3.76
N GLU A 607 -34.56 -21.10 4.32
CA GLU A 607 -35.21 -20.96 5.62
C GLU A 607 -36.50 -20.15 5.51
N GLU A 608 -37.52 -20.57 6.22
CA GLU A 608 -38.77 -19.86 6.41
C GLU A 608 -39.04 -19.67 7.91
N ILE A 609 -39.28 -18.42 8.30
CA ILE A 609 -39.68 -18.03 9.65
C ILE A 609 -41.12 -17.49 9.56
N ARG A 610 -42.04 -18.14 10.23
CA ARG A 610 -43.43 -17.71 10.35
C ARG A 610 -43.69 -17.26 11.77
N ALA A 611 -44.08 -15.99 11.94
CA ALA A 611 -44.47 -15.41 13.21
C ALA A 611 -45.93 -14.96 13.14
N VAL A 612 -46.82 -15.54 13.94
CA VAL A 612 -48.23 -15.18 14.00
C VAL A 612 -48.66 -15.14 15.47
N GLY A 613 -48.98 -13.97 15.97
CA GLY A 613 -49.17 -13.73 17.40
C GLY A 613 -47.98 -14.25 18.21
N ASP A 614 -48.23 -15.14 19.17
CA ASP A 614 -47.17 -15.72 20.02
C ASP A 614 -46.61 -17.05 19.46
N ARG A 615 -47.06 -17.50 18.25
CA ARG A 615 -46.59 -18.75 17.62
C ARG A 615 -45.49 -18.46 16.63
N ILE A 616 -44.35 -19.13 16.79
CA ILE A 616 -43.20 -19.10 15.89
C ILE A 616 -43.03 -20.49 15.28
N THR A 617 -42.91 -20.54 13.96
CA THR A 617 -42.57 -21.76 13.22
C THR A 617 -41.31 -21.47 12.39
N VAL A 618 -40.33 -22.36 12.44
CA VAL A 618 -39.11 -22.30 11.62
C VAL A 618 -39.01 -23.56 10.78
N THR A 619 -38.81 -23.37 9.48
CA THR A 619 -38.69 -24.47 8.51
C THR A 619 -37.34 -24.29 7.78
N VAL A 620 -36.53 -25.35 7.73
CA VAL A 620 -35.25 -25.37 7.01
C VAL A 620 -35.27 -26.48 5.98
N ASN A 621 -35.00 -26.15 4.73
CA ASN A 621 -34.99 -27.09 3.60
C ASN A 621 -36.27 -27.96 3.51
N GLY A 622 -37.42 -27.37 3.86
CA GLY A 622 -38.72 -28.03 3.86
C GLY A 622 -39.05 -28.82 5.13
N GLU A 623 -38.13 -28.95 6.08
CA GLU A 623 -38.39 -29.61 7.37
C GLU A 623 -38.72 -28.56 8.45
N VAL A 624 -39.88 -28.76 9.14
CA VAL A 624 -40.23 -27.94 10.31
C VAL A 624 -39.36 -28.35 11.49
N ILE A 625 -38.46 -27.44 11.90
CA ILE A 625 -37.52 -27.69 12.99
C ILE A 625 -37.94 -27.05 14.32
N LEU A 626 -38.82 -26.04 14.25
CA LEU A 626 -39.43 -25.42 15.41
C LEU A 626 -40.90 -25.09 15.09
N ASP A 627 -41.79 -25.44 15.99
CA ASP A 627 -43.17 -24.98 16.00
C ASP A 627 -43.61 -24.84 17.46
N GLY A 628 -43.63 -23.58 17.95
CA GLY A 628 -43.84 -23.34 19.36
C GLY A 628 -44.56 -22.02 19.66
N ASN A 629 -45.06 -21.91 20.88
CA ASN A 629 -45.68 -20.70 21.39
C ASN A 629 -44.79 -20.09 22.49
N ILE A 630 -44.23 -18.92 22.22
CA ILE A 630 -43.27 -18.23 23.10
C ILE A 630 -43.84 -17.93 24.48
N ARG A 631 -45.13 -17.56 24.56
CA ARG A 631 -45.78 -17.27 25.83
C ARG A 631 -45.98 -18.52 26.67
N LYS A 632 -46.37 -19.65 26.04
CA LYS A 632 -46.48 -20.95 26.73
C LYS A 632 -45.09 -21.43 27.20
N ALA A 633 -44.06 -21.27 26.37
CA ALA A 633 -42.71 -21.73 26.69
C ALA A 633 -42.16 -21.11 27.98
N CYS A 634 -42.38 -19.83 28.22
CA CYS A 634 -41.98 -19.14 29.45
C CYS A 634 -43.12 -18.95 30.47
N LYS A 635 -44.20 -19.70 30.34
CA LYS A 635 -45.38 -19.62 31.23
C LYS A 635 -45.89 -18.17 31.45
N GLY A 636 -45.81 -17.34 30.40
CA GLY A 636 -46.22 -15.94 30.40
C GLY A 636 -45.26 -14.98 31.09
N ASN A 637 -44.05 -15.43 31.47
CA ASN A 637 -43.09 -14.62 32.23
C ASN A 637 -41.79 -14.45 31.43
N ASN A 638 -41.73 -13.43 30.59
CA ASN A 638 -40.54 -13.06 29.83
C ASN A 638 -39.46 -12.37 30.69
N VAL A 639 -39.82 -11.87 31.87
CA VAL A 639 -38.93 -11.31 32.89
C VAL A 639 -39.22 -11.97 34.24
N ALA A 640 -38.22 -12.00 35.13
CA ALA A 640 -38.35 -12.57 36.47
C ALA A 640 -39.38 -11.80 37.30
N LYS A 641 -40.27 -12.53 37.98
CA LYS A 641 -41.34 -11.94 38.81
C LYS A 641 -40.84 -11.18 40.02
N ASP A 642 -39.71 -11.57 40.54
CA ASP A 642 -39.06 -10.98 41.71
C ASP A 642 -38.16 -9.75 41.36
N GLY A 643 -38.13 -9.37 40.07
CA GLY A 643 -37.30 -8.26 39.61
C GLY A 643 -35.79 -8.59 39.50
N SER A 644 -35.41 -9.84 39.73
CA SER A 644 -34.00 -10.26 39.58
C SER A 644 -33.60 -10.41 38.10
N ASN A 645 -32.30 -10.55 37.86
CA ASN A 645 -31.76 -10.78 36.53
C ASN A 645 -31.83 -12.28 36.13
N THR A 646 -32.29 -13.16 37.03
CA THR A 646 -32.41 -14.60 36.77
C THR A 646 -33.86 -14.99 36.62
N ASN A 647 -34.26 -15.31 35.37
CA ASN A 647 -35.63 -15.72 35.07
C ASN A 647 -35.76 -17.25 35.04
N PRO A 648 -36.41 -17.88 36.02
CA PRO A 648 -36.55 -19.33 36.05
C PRO A 648 -37.49 -19.89 34.97
N TYR A 649 -38.21 -19.04 34.25
CA TYR A 649 -39.20 -19.41 33.24
C TYR A 649 -38.65 -19.48 31.82
N THR A 650 -37.46 -18.93 31.58
CA THR A 650 -36.75 -19.04 30.28
C THR A 650 -35.69 -20.15 30.33
N VAL A 651 -35.33 -20.69 29.18
CA VAL A 651 -34.42 -21.85 29.11
C VAL A 651 -32.98 -21.43 29.43
N ASP A 652 -32.60 -20.22 29.04
CA ASP A 652 -31.28 -19.63 29.36
C ASP A 652 -31.22 -18.98 30.74
N LYS A 653 -32.35 -18.90 31.43
CA LYS A 653 -32.54 -18.27 32.74
C LYS A 653 -32.25 -16.77 32.77
N ARG A 654 -32.45 -16.07 31.65
CA ARG A 654 -32.30 -14.63 31.54
C ARG A 654 -33.63 -13.94 31.30
N ASN A 655 -33.70 -12.66 31.57
CA ASN A 655 -34.82 -11.81 31.20
C ASN A 655 -34.80 -11.52 29.71
N HIS A 656 -35.96 -11.60 29.05
CA HIS A 656 -36.19 -11.27 27.65
C HIS A 656 -37.32 -10.23 27.55
N PRO A 657 -37.06 -8.95 27.93
CA PRO A 657 -38.10 -7.94 27.99
C PRO A 657 -38.81 -7.73 26.65
N GLY A 658 -38.12 -7.85 25.52
CA GLY A 658 -38.71 -7.69 24.19
C GLY A 658 -39.42 -8.89 23.61
N LEU A 659 -39.43 -10.07 24.29
CA LEU A 659 -40.01 -11.30 23.78
C LEU A 659 -41.45 -11.18 23.31
N PHE A 660 -42.24 -10.32 23.96
CA PHE A 660 -43.66 -10.12 23.66
C PHE A 660 -43.96 -8.87 22.84
N ASN A 661 -42.95 -8.29 22.19
CA ASN A 661 -43.14 -7.18 21.25
C ASN A 661 -44.13 -7.59 20.16
N LYS A 662 -45.06 -6.69 19.85
CA LYS A 662 -46.11 -6.94 18.86
C LYS A 662 -45.67 -6.68 17.43
N SER A 663 -44.74 -5.72 17.25
CA SER A 663 -44.12 -5.38 15.98
C SER A 663 -42.69 -4.96 16.22
N GLY A 664 -41.93 -4.82 15.16
CA GLY A 664 -40.56 -4.34 15.10
C GLY A 664 -39.90 -4.71 13.80
N HIS A 665 -38.65 -4.36 13.69
CA HIS A 665 -37.87 -4.62 12.49
C HIS A 665 -37.49 -6.11 12.35
N ILE A 666 -37.28 -6.54 11.11
CA ILE A 666 -36.50 -7.75 10.80
C ILE A 666 -35.04 -7.33 10.76
N GLY A 667 -34.15 -8.04 11.44
CA GLY A 667 -32.72 -7.73 11.47
C GLY A 667 -31.84 -8.92 11.15
N PHE A 668 -30.78 -8.71 10.36
CA PHE A 668 -29.65 -9.64 10.32
C PHE A 668 -28.66 -9.20 11.40
N LEU A 669 -28.34 -10.11 12.34
CA LEU A 669 -27.63 -9.79 13.56
C LEU A 669 -26.12 -9.96 13.38
N GLY A 670 -25.34 -8.95 13.78
CA GLY A 670 -23.89 -8.87 13.58
C GLY A 670 -23.07 -9.78 14.49
N HIS A 671 -23.00 -11.06 14.14
CA HIS A 671 -22.05 -12.02 14.72
C HIS A 671 -21.12 -12.50 13.62
N GLY A 672 -20.04 -13.15 13.85
CA GLY A 672 -19.15 -13.85 12.93
C GLY A 672 -19.17 -13.43 11.45
N GLU A 673 -18.39 -14.09 10.64
CA GLU A 673 -18.28 -13.85 9.20
C GLU A 673 -18.38 -15.17 8.42
N GLY A 674 -18.44 -15.11 7.08
CA GLY A 674 -18.45 -16.29 6.22
C GLY A 674 -19.86 -16.83 5.98
N LEU A 675 -20.85 -15.95 5.99
CA LEU A 675 -22.25 -16.26 5.68
C LEU A 675 -22.69 -15.42 4.48
N LYS A 676 -23.46 -16.01 3.60
CA LYS A 676 -24.14 -15.29 2.54
C LYS A 676 -25.65 -15.45 2.67
N TYR A 677 -26.38 -14.39 2.33
CA TYR A 677 -27.84 -14.40 2.18
C TYR A 677 -28.21 -13.98 0.76
N ARG A 678 -29.34 -14.51 0.24
CA ARG A 678 -29.97 -14.09 -1.01
C ARG A 678 -31.48 -14.35 -1.02
N ASN A 679 -32.17 -13.85 -2.03
CA ASN A 679 -33.58 -14.13 -2.32
C ASN A 679 -34.49 -13.90 -1.10
N VAL A 680 -34.30 -12.74 -0.43
CA VAL A 680 -35.04 -12.41 0.79
C VAL A 680 -36.40 -11.85 0.43
N ARG A 681 -37.47 -12.49 0.91
CA ARG A 681 -38.86 -12.10 0.66
C ARG A 681 -39.73 -12.28 1.89
N ILE A 682 -40.76 -11.48 1.99
CA ILE A 682 -41.66 -11.48 3.15
C ILE A 682 -43.13 -11.38 2.71
N LYS A 683 -43.99 -12.06 3.42
CA LYS A 683 -45.46 -11.94 3.35
C LYS A 683 -45.94 -11.29 4.63
N ASP A 684 -46.44 -10.08 4.55
CA ASP A 684 -47.06 -9.36 5.68
C ASP A 684 -48.47 -9.87 5.92
N LEU A 685 -48.67 -10.51 7.06
CA LEU A 685 -49.97 -11.10 7.45
C LEU A 685 -50.83 -10.14 8.28
N SER A 686 -50.29 -8.97 8.65
CA SER A 686 -51.05 -7.95 9.39
C SER A 686 -52.02 -7.15 8.49
N LYS A 687 -51.80 -7.18 7.17
CA LYS A 687 -52.69 -6.60 6.17
C LYS A 687 -53.77 -7.62 5.86
N LYS A 688 -54.97 -7.43 6.41
CA LYS A 688 -56.18 -8.11 5.96
C LYS A 688 -56.93 -7.29 4.92
#